data_1d9d4444e03bcda68c907d32568a36d6
#
_entry.id   1d9d4444e03bcda68c907d32568a36d6
#
_cell.length_a   1.000
_cell.length_b   1.000
_cell.length_c   1.000
_cell.angle_alpha   90.00
_cell.angle_beta   90.00
_cell.angle_gamma   90.00
#
_symmetry.space_group_name_H-M   'P 1'
#
loop_
_entity.id
_entity.type
_entity.pdbx_description
1 polymer ?
#
loop_
_entity_poly.entity_id
_entity_poly.type
_entity_poly.pdbx_seq_one_letter_code
_entity_poly.pdbx_strand_id
1 'polypeptide(L)'
;MSILQTTELKKYYGAEPNITRALDGVTLSIEKGEFVAIVGTSGSGKSTLLNMIGGLDVPTSGQVVVDGKELSKLKDEELTVFRRRKIGFIFQNYNLVPVLNVFENIVLPVELDGNKVDKKFMNEVVQMLGLEDKLNNMPNNLSGGQQQRVAIARALVSKPAIVLADEPTGNLDSKTSADVLGLLKTTSQKFHQTLVMITHNSEIAQLESRMAKSCSKGGGTMNDILFGNNNKAVIKKLANRSFRSNKMRNVIAVIAIALTTFLFTAVLTIGMGANGTLEYSMAKLMGSSADALVQGLSEDQFQQLKENAMFEKVGCWIPVEIMTNTNRRVAEVDYADQNQLEIRMLTPRTGSAPQKANEVLVSANILKDLNIEEKIGAEIPIEFKNRQSGQMYHFDMIVSGIYDTPNEKSESVIVSKAFMQENPEMMNEIAQGREGCGIYDADVIMRDSSMVKERISEFVRSIGGNPDDRSAENYVRVAPNTFLSNNSGGSIMWLVAGVFGVLFMFCGYLLIYNVFEIAVTNDIRQYGLLRTVGTTSQQIKRLVNRQALYLFLMGTPFGLLFGILLGRSILPAALQMFAADYSGKNIEVSTLPYWGIIAGAILFSGLTVYISTRKSVKKASRVSPIEAIRYVEQDTVSIKRKKTNTGAVIPRMAKANLQRNKRRTVFIVISLTLSIVFLNSVFIFSSSFDEDVYIENQTRSDFRVYSPVIQAAWGDNFGHDSAVPEKAVEEIKEQPGVTNEAYLYRNTFEDDHISCDWGTPYVVDNTNKEQRMLPEHLNLGVYRTENGGHTVGLTADNHPLGNVFGFSENFFDRLDIIEGETDLSVLKNKLWNGNNVILMGEYDDHGNFAGAESAFYFGLSVGDTIQFYENGTPTKEFTIIAKAAATDGDVTVTGGGSNIAQIIEGPRIFMAENKFKEIYETPTLYGFLFDVEEQYQQEMETYLAQDTDVAYTSILTMKATVSGVKNVVLLIGGMIGAVFALVGLINFINLVMTNIIIRRHEFATMQSI
;
A
#
# COMPACT_ATOMS: atom_id res chain seq x y z
N MET A 1 68.00 -11.85 -22.81
CA MET A 1 67.23 -10.94 -21.97
C MET A 1 66.29 -11.78 -21.11
N SER A 2 66.40 -11.64 -19.80
CA SER A 2 65.55 -12.35 -18.88
C SER A 2 64.07 -11.95 -19.04
N ILE A 3 63.19 -12.87 -19.33
CA ILE A 3 61.76 -12.70 -19.50
C ILE A 3 61.04 -12.85 -18.15
N LEU A 4 61.61 -13.68 -17.23
CA LEU A 4 61.15 -13.92 -15.90
C LEU A 4 62.29 -13.81 -14.92
N GLN A 5 62.04 -13.11 -13.81
CA GLN A 5 62.97 -13.04 -12.70
C GLN A 5 62.20 -13.09 -11.35
N THR A 6 62.62 -13.95 -10.45
CA THR A 6 62.19 -13.91 -9.06
C THR A 6 63.37 -13.63 -8.17
N THR A 7 63.19 -12.83 -7.09
CA THR A 7 64.23 -12.52 -6.13
C THR A 7 63.67 -12.73 -4.73
N GLU A 8 64.32 -13.62 -3.93
CA GLU A 8 63.94 -13.91 -2.55
C GLU A 8 62.45 -14.14 -2.31
N LEU A 9 61.82 -14.84 -3.23
CA LEU A 9 60.38 -15.06 -3.28
C LEU A 9 59.88 -15.93 -2.12
N LYS A 10 59.02 -15.41 -1.25
CA LYS A 10 58.45 -16.15 -0.11
C LYS A 10 56.93 -16.13 -0.18
N LYS A 11 56.35 -17.29 0.19
CA LYS A 11 54.91 -17.44 0.35
C LYS A 11 54.59 -18.32 1.53
N TYR A 12 53.90 -17.69 2.52
CA TYR A 12 53.45 -18.35 3.74
C TYR A 12 51.93 -18.35 3.79
N TYR A 13 51.34 -19.49 4.13
CA TYR A 13 49.90 -19.66 4.33
C TYR A 13 49.59 -19.93 5.79
N GLY A 14 48.43 -19.44 6.28
CA GLY A 14 47.98 -19.60 7.65
C GLY A 14 48.35 -18.43 8.54
N ALA A 15 48.01 -18.52 9.82
CA ALA A 15 48.39 -17.59 10.90
C ALA A 15 49.01 -18.37 12.07
N GLU A 16 49.80 -17.69 12.88
CA GLU A 16 50.41 -18.33 14.05
C GLU A 16 49.36 -19.04 14.90
N PRO A 17 49.63 -20.24 15.46
CA PRO A 17 50.88 -21.00 15.37
C PRO A 17 50.98 -21.97 14.17
N ASN A 18 50.07 -21.96 13.20
CA ASN A 18 50.01 -22.96 12.09
C ASN A 18 50.39 -22.30 10.74
N ILE A 19 51.63 -21.82 10.59
CA ILE A 19 52.14 -21.27 9.37
C ILE A 19 52.74 -22.39 8.50
N THR A 20 52.30 -22.50 7.24
CA THR A 20 52.91 -23.32 6.21
C THR A 20 53.77 -22.46 5.30
N ARG A 21 55.10 -22.69 5.31
CA ARG A 21 56.04 -22.04 4.42
C ARG A 21 56.09 -22.77 3.11
N ALA A 22 55.34 -22.31 2.11
CA ALA A 22 55.21 -22.95 0.82
C ALA A 22 56.37 -22.59 -0.12
N LEU A 23 56.86 -21.36 -0.01
CA LEU A 23 58.08 -20.86 -0.65
C LEU A 23 58.90 -20.09 0.38
N ASP A 24 60.22 -20.32 0.40
CA ASP A 24 61.09 -19.66 1.37
C ASP A 24 62.43 -19.18 0.74
N GLY A 25 62.39 -18.08 -0.02
CA GLY A 25 63.54 -17.45 -0.61
C GLY A 25 63.94 -17.96 -2.01
N VAL A 26 62.97 -18.18 -2.90
CA VAL A 26 63.26 -18.70 -4.25
C VAL A 26 63.69 -17.60 -5.20
N THR A 27 64.91 -17.76 -5.76
CA THR A 27 65.50 -16.85 -6.79
C THR A 27 65.69 -17.65 -8.08
N LEU A 28 65.11 -17.17 -9.20
CA LEU A 28 65.11 -17.82 -10.50
C LEU A 28 65.21 -16.73 -11.61
N SER A 29 65.90 -17.06 -12.68
CA SER A 29 65.97 -16.24 -13.91
C SER A 29 65.80 -17.11 -15.14
N ILE A 30 64.92 -16.74 -16.05
CA ILE A 30 64.62 -17.43 -17.30
C ILE A 30 64.73 -16.47 -18.47
N GLU A 31 65.44 -16.89 -19.52
CA GLU A 31 65.63 -16.12 -20.72
C GLU A 31 64.45 -16.28 -21.71
N LYS A 32 64.32 -15.31 -22.64
CA LYS A 32 63.28 -15.38 -23.65
C LYS A 32 63.57 -16.53 -24.66
N GLY A 33 62.51 -17.33 -24.91
CA GLY A 33 62.57 -18.50 -25.80
C GLY A 33 63.05 -19.79 -25.16
N GLU A 34 63.39 -19.78 -23.84
CA GLU A 34 63.78 -21.00 -23.14
C GLU A 34 62.55 -21.89 -22.82
N PHE A 35 62.80 -23.20 -22.87
CA PHE A 35 61.90 -24.23 -22.35
C PHE A 35 62.46 -24.76 -21.02
N VAL A 36 61.74 -24.44 -19.90
CA VAL A 36 62.23 -24.77 -18.54
C VAL A 36 61.29 -25.72 -17.84
N ALA A 37 61.85 -26.86 -17.36
CA ALA A 37 61.09 -27.78 -16.48
C ALA A 37 61.51 -27.60 -15.01
N ILE A 38 60.56 -27.38 -14.14
CA ILE A 38 60.69 -27.30 -12.69
C ILE A 38 60.29 -28.64 -12.11
N VAL A 39 61.25 -29.35 -11.52
CA VAL A 39 61.07 -30.72 -11.03
C VAL A 39 61.24 -30.75 -9.51
N GLY A 40 60.53 -31.62 -8.81
CA GLY A 40 60.65 -31.84 -7.36
C GLY A 40 59.50 -32.71 -6.83
N THR A 41 59.63 -33.15 -5.58
CA THR A 41 58.63 -34.02 -4.93
C THR A 41 57.27 -33.34 -4.76
N SER A 42 56.22 -34.14 -4.59
CA SER A 42 54.90 -33.58 -4.27
C SER A 42 54.97 -32.79 -2.95
N GLY A 43 54.32 -31.61 -2.91
CA GLY A 43 54.32 -30.74 -1.73
C GLY A 43 55.52 -29.79 -1.63
N SER A 44 56.49 -29.81 -2.56
CA SER A 44 57.71 -28.94 -2.53
C SER A 44 57.43 -27.47 -2.96
N GLY A 45 56.18 -27.03 -3.10
CA GLY A 45 55.87 -25.65 -3.41
C GLY A 45 55.84 -25.25 -4.90
N LYS A 46 56.03 -26.19 -5.84
CA LYS A 46 56.12 -25.94 -7.30
C LYS A 46 54.92 -25.21 -7.86
N SER A 47 53.70 -25.72 -7.62
CA SER A 47 52.45 -25.05 -8.07
C SER A 47 52.28 -23.71 -7.40
N THR A 48 52.74 -23.55 -6.14
CA THR A 48 52.74 -22.23 -5.49
C THR A 48 53.71 -21.27 -6.21
N LEU A 49 54.85 -21.72 -6.61
CA LEU A 49 55.82 -20.92 -7.38
C LEU A 49 55.22 -20.50 -8.72
N LEU A 50 54.60 -21.42 -9.44
CA LEU A 50 53.96 -21.11 -10.72
C LEU A 50 52.80 -20.11 -10.57
N ASN A 51 52.02 -20.22 -9.49
CA ASN A 51 50.95 -19.29 -9.16
C ASN A 51 51.48 -17.89 -8.86
N MET A 52 52.64 -17.77 -8.17
CA MET A 52 53.29 -16.47 -7.95
C MET A 52 53.79 -15.87 -9.25
N ILE A 53 54.51 -16.63 -10.07
CA ILE A 53 55.00 -16.23 -11.39
C ILE A 53 53.85 -15.83 -12.31
N GLY A 54 52.77 -16.60 -12.26
CA GLY A 54 51.57 -16.34 -13.06
C GLY A 54 50.67 -15.19 -12.56
N GLY A 55 51.03 -14.57 -11.45
CA GLY A 55 50.21 -13.51 -10.84
C GLY A 55 48.79 -13.96 -10.44
N LEU A 56 48.60 -15.23 -10.16
CA LEU A 56 47.35 -15.81 -9.66
C LEU A 56 47.22 -15.64 -8.15
N ASP A 57 48.34 -15.49 -7.44
CA ASP A 57 48.40 -15.20 -6.01
C ASP A 57 49.49 -14.11 -5.75
N VAL A 58 49.51 -13.54 -4.56
CA VAL A 58 50.42 -12.48 -4.18
C VAL A 58 51.47 -13.04 -3.21
N PRO A 59 52.78 -12.80 -3.42
CA PRO A 59 53.83 -13.26 -2.51
C PRO A 59 53.71 -12.57 -1.13
N THR A 60 54.21 -13.26 -0.09
CA THR A 60 54.33 -12.72 1.27
C THR A 60 55.47 -11.71 1.32
N SER A 61 56.60 -11.98 0.65
CA SER A 61 57.73 -11.08 0.45
C SER A 61 58.56 -11.54 -0.76
N GLY A 62 59.51 -10.71 -1.20
CA GLY A 62 60.28 -10.93 -2.41
C GLY A 62 59.61 -10.34 -3.65
N GLN A 63 60.23 -10.51 -4.84
CA GLN A 63 59.82 -9.85 -6.08
C GLN A 63 59.63 -10.88 -7.20
N VAL A 64 58.65 -10.60 -8.08
CA VAL A 64 58.44 -11.34 -9.33
C VAL A 64 58.36 -10.33 -10.46
N VAL A 65 59.24 -10.43 -11.43
CA VAL A 65 59.24 -9.60 -12.63
C VAL A 65 59.02 -10.49 -13.84
N VAL A 66 58.00 -10.14 -14.66
CA VAL A 66 57.66 -10.84 -15.93
C VAL A 66 57.59 -9.78 -17.04
N ASP A 67 58.28 -10.04 -18.17
CA ASP A 67 58.34 -9.13 -19.32
C ASP A 67 58.63 -7.68 -18.88
N GLY A 68 59.61 -7.52 -17.95
CA GLY A 68 60.04 -6.24 -17.39
C GLY A 68 59.10 -5.56 -16.44
N LYS A 69 58.00 -6.17 -16.05
CA LYS A 69 57.04 -5.61 -15.06
C LYS A 69 57.07 -6.38 -13.75
N GLU A 70 57.19 -5.68 -12.64
CA GLU A 70 57.08 -6.22 -11.30
C GLU A 70 55.62 -6.45 -10.93
N LEU A 71 55.23 -7.71 -10.75
CA LEU A 71 53.81 -8.11 -10.55
C LEU A 71 53.25 -7.61 -9.21
N SER A 72 54.07 -7.50 -8.16
CA SER A 72 53.69 -7.04 -6.82
C SER A 72 53.25 -5.56 -6.77
N LYS A 73 53.68 -4.76 -7.73
CA LYS A 73 53.35 -3.33 -7.84
C LYS A 73 52.06 -3.06 -8.62
N LEU A 74 51.53 -4.07 -9.31
CA LEU A 74 50.29 -3.93 -10.08
C LEU A 74 49.05 -4.06 -9.20
N LYS A 75 48.04 -3.21 -9.43
CA LYS A 75 46.74 -3.34 -8.82
C LYS A 75 46.03 -4.60 -9.35
N ASP A 76 45.05 -5.17 -8.63
CA ASP A 76 44.35 -6.40 -9.01
C ASP A 76 43.78 -6.39 -10.45
N GLU A 77 43.24 -5.26 -10.88
CA GLU A 77 42.75 -5.12 -12.26
C GLU A 77 43.86 -5.03 -13.30
N GLU A 78 44.94 -4.33 -13.02
CA GLU A 78 46.15 -4.21 -13.86
C GLU A 78 46.84 -5.57 -13.97
N LEU A 79 47.02 -6.27 -12.85
CA LEU A 79 47.55 -7.62 -12.81
C LEU A 79 46.69 -8.60 -13.61
N THR A 80 45.38 -8.47 -13.55
CA THR A 80 44.46 -9.32 -14.31
C THR A 80 44.56 -9.06 -15.83
N VAL A 81 44.70 -7.81 -16.26
CA VAL A 81 44.91 -7.43 -17.67
C VAL A 81 46.30 -7.87 -18.14
N PHE A 82 47.35 -7.66 -17.33
CA PHE A 82 48.71 -8.09 -17.61
C PHE A 82 48.74 -9.61 -17.82
N ARG A 83 48.19 -10.37 -16.89
CA ARG A 83 48.10 -11.85 -17.03
C ARG A 83 47.42 -12.27 -18.33
N ARG A 84 46.29 -11.71 -18.66
CA ARG A 84 45.54 -12.02 -19.89
C ARG A 84 46.33 -11.79 -21.18
N ARG A 85 47.19 -10.75 -21.18
CA ARG A 85 47.96 -10.34 -22.37
C ARG A 85 49.34 -10.98 -22.48
N LYS A 86 49.99 -11.19 -21.32
CA LYS A 86 51.42 -11.55 -21.28
C LYS A 86 51.67 -12.96 -20.79
N ILE A 87 50.74 -13.62 -20.14
CA ILE A 87 50.91 -14.92 -19.52
C ILE A 87 49.85 -15.91 -20.06
N GLY A 88 50.31 -16.95 -20.78
CA GLY A 88 49.47 -18.11 -21.10
C GLY A 88 49.53 -19.14 -19.97
N PHE A 89 48.40 -19.59 -19.47
CA PHE A 89 48.38 -20.55 -18.36
C PHE A 89 47.69 -21.87 -18.75
N ILE A 90 48.38 -22.98 -18.58
CA ILE A 90 47.91 -24.34 -18.82
C ILE A 90 47.85 -25.07 -17.48
N PHE A 91 46.64 -25.38 -17.04
CA PHE A 91 46.36 -25.98 -15.76
C PHE A 91 46.28 -27.51 -15.89
N GLN A 92 46.57 -28.22 -14.80
CA GLN A 92 46.42 -29.69 -14.67
C GLN A 92 44.97 -30.15 -14.92
N ASN A 93 43.97 -29.39 -14.44
CA ASN A 93 42.53 -29.68 -14.62
C ASN A 93 41.89 -28.95 -15.79
N TYR A 94 42.60 -28.63 -16.85
CA TYR A 94 42.19 -27.94 -18.09
C TYR A 94 41.55 -26.57 -17.90
N ASN A 95 40.72 -26.39 -16.89
CA ASN A 95 40.01 -25.16 -16.48
C ASN A 95 39.30 -24.50 -17.64
N LEU A 96 38.60 -25.28 -18.47
CA LEU A 96 37.72 -24.78 -19.52
C LEU A 96 36.42 -24.25 -18.92
N VAL A 97 35.90 -23.19 -19.53
CA VAL A 97 34.61 -22.62 -19.14
C VAL A 97 33.50 -23.51 -19.71
N PRO A 98 32.71 -24.22 -18.87
CA PRO A 98 31.80 -25.28 -19.34
C PRO A 98 30.62 -24.79 -20.17
N VAL A 99 30.26 -23.52 -20.07
CA VAL A 99 29.15 -22.89 -20.83
C VAL A 99 29.58 -22.34 -22.19
N LEU A 100 30.86 -22.49 -22.55
CA LEU A 100 31.45 -22.08 -23.85
C LEU A 100 31.88 -23.31 -24.63
N ASN A 101 31.73 -23.28 -25.96
CA ASN A 101 32.28 -24.31 -26.84
C ASN A 101 33.82 -24.18 -26.94
N VAL A 102 34.46 -25.08 -27.70
CA VAL A 102 35.92 -25.12 -27.90
C VAL A 102 36.43 -23.81 -28.50
N PHE A 103 35.85 -23.36 -29.60
CA PHE A 103 36.25 -22.11 -30.25
C PHE A 103 36.19 -20.94 -29.26
N GLU A 104 35.08 -20.81 -28.54
CA GLU A 104 34.85 -19.73 -27.57
C GLU A 104 35.81 -19.80 -26.38
N ASN A 105 36.15 -20.98 -25.90
CA ASN A 105 37.18 -21.16 -24.89
C ASN A 105 38.55 -20.69 -25.36
N ILE A 106 38.94 -21.04 -26.61
CA ILE A 106 40.23 -20.66 -27.19
C ILE A 106 40.34 -19.14 -27.32
N VAL A 107 39.32 -18.47 -27.88
CA VAL A 107 39.41 -17.02 -28.19
C VAL A 107 39.05 -16.10 -26.99
N LEU A 108 38.58 -16.68 -25.91
CA LEU A 108 38.07 -15.91 -24.72
C LEU A 108 39.08 -14.85 -24.21
N PRO A 109 40.37 -15.11 -24.02
CA PRO A 109 41.31 -14.11 -23.52
C PRO A 109 41.41 -12.89 -24.44
N VAL A 110 41.42 -13.12 -25.75
CA VAL A 110 41.51 -12.07 -26.77
C VAL A 110 40.22 -11.24 -26.85
N GLU A 111 39.06 -11.93 -26.81
CA GLU A 111 37.74 -11.27 -26.83
C GLU A 111 37.49 -10.44 -25.56
N LEU A 112 37.91 -10.94 -24.38
CA LEU A 112 37.81 -10.18 -23.12
C LEU A 112 38.62 -8.88 -23.15
N ASP A 113 39.71 -8.87 -23.91
CA ASP A 113 40.52 -7.68 -24.10
C ASP A 113 39.92 -6.70 -25.14
N GLY A 114 38.91 -7.12 -25.88
CA GLY A 114 38.27 -6.32 -26.92
C GLY A 114 38.98 -6.33 -28.23
N ASN A 115 40.06 -7.14 -28.36
CA ASN A 115 40.82 -7.26 -29.58
C ASN A 115 40.13 -8.19 -30.62
N LYS A 116 40.42 -7.99 -31.89
CA LYS A 116 40.00 -8.91 -32.94
C LYS A 116 40.91 -10.14 -32.91
N VAL A 117 40.29 -11.31 -32.99
CA VAL A 117 41.02 -12.58 -33.06
C VAL A 117 41.77 -12.65 -34.38
N ASP A 118 43.07 -12.90 -34.33
CA ASP A 118 43.87 -13.21 -35.48
C ASP A 118 43.48 -14.63 -35.99
N LYS A 119 42.56 -14.64 -36.96
CA LYS A 119 42.00 -15.90 -37.52
C LYS A 119 43.06 -16.80 -38.15
N LYS A 120 44.08 -16.21 -38.77
CA LYS A 120 45.14 -16.98 -39.45
C LYS A 120 45.97 -17.71 -38.40
N PHE A 121 46.43 -17.01 -37.40
CA PHE A 121 47.20 -17.57 -36.29
C PHE A 121 46.38 -18.59 -35.48
N MET A 122 45.13 -18.27 -35.16
CA MET A 122 44.21 -19.16 -34.42
C MET A 122 44.01 -20.48 -35.20
N ASN A 123 43.73 -20.40 -36.50
CA ASN A 123 43.56 -21.60 -37.34
C ASN A 123 44.83 -22.44 -37.40
N GLU A 124 46.01 -21.83 -37.47
CA GLU A 124 47.29 -22.52 -37.43
C GLU A 124 47.51 -23.25 -36.13
N VAL A 125 47.16 -22.63 -34.98
CA VAL A 125 47.21 -23.26 -33.66
C VAL A 125 46.21 -24.41 -33.54
N VAL A 126 44.99 -24.24 -34.03
CA VAL A 126 43.91 -25.22 -34.02
C VAL A 126 44.28 -26.44 -34.86
N GLN A 127 44.84 -26.23 -36.06
CA GLN A 127 45.28 -27.29 -36.95
C GLN A 127 46.45 -28.10 -36.36
N MET A 128 47.44 -27.41 -35.79
CA MET A 128 48.56 -28.05 -35.11
C MET A 128 48.16 -28.95 -33.95
N LEU A 129 47.08 -28.57 -33.23
CA LEU A 129 46.55 -29.29 -32.10
C LEU A 129 45.45 -30.30 -32.45
N GLY A 130 45.13 -30.44 -33.77
CA GLY A 130 44.08 -31.35 -34.24
C GLY A 130 42.73 -31.13 -33.65
N LEU A 131 42.25 -29.88 -33.65
CA LEU A 131 41.01 -29.47 -33.06
C LEU A 131 39.97 -28.92 -34.03
N GLU A 132 40.23 -28.99 -35.37
CA GLU A 132 39.44 -28.38 -36.42
C GLU A 132 37.98 -28.85 -36.40
N ASP A 133 37.76 -30.14 -36.26
CA ASP A 133 36.43 -30.78 -36.22
C ASP A 133 35.77 -30.70 -34.87
N LYS A 134 36.43 -30.17 -33.85
CA LYS A 134 35.91 -30.04 -32.48
C LYS A 134 35.53 -28.64 -32.05
N LEU A 135 35.72 -27.63 -32.86
CA LEU A 135 35.54 -26.21 -32.52
C LEU A 135 34.14 -25.88 -31.95
N ASN A 136 33.12 -26.59 -32.39
CA ASN A 136 31.74 -26.38 -31.95
C ASN A 136 31.34 -27.25 -30.75
N ASN A 137 32.18 -28.20 -30.34
CA ASN A 137 31.89 -29.09 -29.23
C ASN A 137 31.96 -28.36 -27.91
N MET A 138 31.13 -28.83 -26.92
CA MET A 138 31.22 -28.37 -25.54
C MET A 138 32.35 -29.14 -24.83
N PRO A 139 32.99 -28.55 -23.78
CA PRO A 139 34.07 -29.21 -23.06
C PRO A 139 33.73 -30.61 -22.52
N ASN A 140 32.50 -30.83 -22.06
CA ASN A 140 32.03 -32.11 -21.54
C ASN A 140 31.97 -33.24 -22.61
N ASN A 141 32.00 -32.87 -23.89
CA ASN A 141 31.95 -33.83 -24.99
C ASN A 141 33.35 -34.15 -25.56
N LEU A 142 34.39 -33.76 -24.84
CA LEU A 142 35.79 -33.98 -25.24
C LEU A 142 36.50 -34.97 -24.30
N SER A 143 37.44 -35.77 -24.86
CA SER A 143 38.32 -36.54 -24.03
C SER A 143 39.29 -35.67 -23.21
N GLY A 144 39.90 -36.15 -22.17
CA GLY A 144 40.87 -35.42 -21.34
C GLY A 144 42.01 -34.82 -22.15
N GLY A 145 42.57 -35.57 -23.08
CA GLY A 145 43.62 -35.08 -23.98
C GLY A 145 43.13 -33.98 -24.94
N GLN A 146 41.91 -34.09 -25.43
CA GLN A 146 41.29 -33.01 -26.27
C GLN A 146 41.03 -31.75 -25.45
N GLN A 147 40.55 -31.88 -24.19
CA GLN A 147 40.38 -30.73 -23.31
C GLN A 147 41.71 -30.04 -23.02
N GLN A 148 42.77 -30.82 -22.78
CA GLN A 148 44.13 -30.28 -22.58
C GLN A 148 44.63 -29.53 -23.82
N ARG A 149 44.42 -30.08 -25.05
CA ARG A 149 44.77 -29.38 -26.32
C ARG A 149 44.03 -28.07 -26.48
N VAL A 150 42.75 -28.01 -26.06
CA VAL A 150 41.97 -26.76 -26.04
C VAL A 150 42.58 -25.76 -25.03
N ALA A 151 43.01 -26.20 -23.85
CA ALA A 151 43.69 -25.36 -22.87
C ALA A 151 45.02 -24.79 -23.41
N ILE A 152 45.78 -25.62 -24.15
CA ILE A 152 47.00 -25.17 -24.82
C ILE A 152 46.68 -24.14 -25.88
N ALA A 153 45.71 -24.39 -26.76
CA ALA A 153 45.25 -23.42 -27.77
C ALA A 153 44.86 -22.08 -27.15
N ARG A 154 44.09 -22.12 -26.06
CA ARG A 154 43.67 -20.91 -25.30
C ARG A 154 44.89 -20.15 -24.76
N ALA A 155 45.88 -20.82 -24.23
CA ALA A 155 47.08 -20.20 -23.69
C ALA A 155 47.91 -19.51 -24.81
N LEU A 156 47.97 -20.08 -26.00
CA LEU A 156 48.77 -19.58 -27.13
C LEU A 156 48.13 -18.48 -27.91
N VAL A 157 46.75 -18.47 -28.05
CA VAL A 157 46.06 -17.60 -28.98
C VAL A 157 46.25 -16.11 -28.68
N SER A 158 46.52 -15.76 -27.43
CA SER A 158 46.81 -14.38 -26.99
C SER A 158 48.24 -13.93 -27.31
N LYS A 159 49.07 -14.79 -27.90
CA LYS A 159 50.51 -14.55 -28.18
C LYS A 159 51.26 -14.03 -26.93
N PRO A 160 51.22 -14.80 -25.81
CA PRO A 160 51.76 -14.34 -24.53
C PRO A 160 53.29 -14.24 -24.58
N ALA A 161 53.88 -13.46 -23.63
CA ALA A 161 55.33 -13.39 -23.49
C ALA A 161 55.93 -14.68 -22.88
N ILE A 162 55.15 -15.34 -22.01
CA ILE A 162 55.52 -16.59 -21.32
C ILE A 162 54.31 -17.52 -21.18
N VAL A 163 54.51 -18.81 -21.38
CA VAL A 163 53.51 -19.84 -21.10
C VAL A 163 53.93 -20.64 -19.85
N LEU A 164 53.00 -20.77 -18.92
CA LEU A 164 53.16 -21.48 -17.66
C LEU A 164 52.30 -22.72 -17.65
N ALA A 165 52.89 -23.91 -17.45
CA ALA A 165 52.18 -25.17 -17.48
C ALA A 165 52.32 -25.90 -16.14
N ASP A 166 51.20 -26.11 -15.44
CA ASP A 166 51.14 -26.84 -14.16
C ASP A 166 50.72 -28.28 -14.41
N GLU A 167 51.67 -29.17 -14.43
CA GLU A 167 51.49 -30.62 -14.63
C GLU A 167 50.54 -30.93 -15.82
N PRO A 168 50.86 -30.48 -17.03
CA PRO A 168 49.94 -30.52 -18.17
C PRO A 168 49.53 -31.93 -18.62
N THR A 169 50.15 -32.99 -18.04
CA THR A 169 49.92 -34.37 -18.33
C THR A 169 49.43 -35.20 -17.14
N GLY A 170 49.26 -34.55 -15.93
CA GLY A 170 48.99 -35.26 -14.69
C GLY A 170 47.65 -36.00 -14.62
N ASN A 171 46.72 -35.71 -15.51
CA ASN A 171 45.39 -36.35 -15.58
C ASN A 171 45.19 -37.16 -16.87
N LEU A 172 46.28 -37.51 -17.60
CA LEU A 172 46.21 -38.19 -18.89
C LEU A 172 46.94 -39.55 -18.78
N ASP A 173 46.52 -40.48 -19.63
CA ASP A 173 47.25 -41.73 -19.81
C ASP A 173 48.64 -41.51 -20.48
N SER A 174 49.55 -42.46 -20.36
CA SER A 174 50.92 -42.30 -20.77
C SER A 174 51.07 -41.96 -22.26
N LYS A 175 50.24 -42.54 -23.14
CA LYS A 175 50.28 -42.28 -24.60
C LYS A 175 49.81 -40.84 -24.91
N THR A 176 48.69 -40.45 -24.37
CA THR A 176 48.15 -39.09 -24.57
C THR A 176 49.07 -38.06 -23.90
N SER A 177 49.75 -38.40 -22.80
CA SER A 177 50.72 -37.53 -22.16
C SER A 177 51.93 -37.24 -23.09
N ALA A 178 52.46 -38.26 -23.74
CA ALA A 178 53.57 -38.12 -24.72
C ALA A 178 53.12 -37.22 -25.91
N ASP A 179 51.93 -37.44 -26.45
CA ASP A 179 51.38 -36.64 -27.55
C ASP A 179 51.23 -35.17 -27.17
N VAL A 180 50.69 -34.88 -25.99
CA VAL A 180 50.51 -33.51 -25.49
C VAL A 180 51.84 -32.80 -25.26
N LEU A 181 52.84 -33.49 -24.73
CA LEU A 181 54.18 -32.94 -24.53
C LEU A 181 54.90 -32.67 -25.87
N GLY A 182 54.75 -33.59 -26.81
CA GLY A 182 55.32 -33.42 -28.18
C GLY A 182 54.69 -32.17 -28.84
N LEU A 183 53.39 -32.00 -28.72
CA LEU A 183 52.66 -30.80 -29.21
C LEU A 183 53.09 -29.51 -28.52
N LEU A 184 53.31 -29.52 -27.20
CA LEU A 184 53.77 -28.37 -26.42
C LEU A 184 55.20 -27.98 -26.87
N LYS A 185 56.07 -28.94 -27.04
CA LYS A 185 57.45 -28.72 -27.55
C LYS A 185 57.43 -28.13 -28.95
N THR A 186 56.71 -28.76 -29.86
CA THR A 186 56.59 -28.32 -31.25
C THR A 186 56.00 -26.93 -31.36
N THR A 187 54.94 -26.61 -30.60
CA THR A 187 54.32 -25.27 -30.59
C THR A 187 55.25 -24.22 -29.99
N SER A 188 55.97 -24.53 -28.88
CA SER A 188 56.94 -23.62 -28.27
C SER A 188 58.09 -23.28 -29.23
N GLN A 189 58.64 -24.27 -29.95
CA GLN A 189 59.70 -24.07 -30.93
C GLN A 189 59.23 -23.27 -32.14
N LYS A 190 58.04 -23.63 -32.69
CA LYS A 190 57.52 -22.98 -33.92
C LYS A 190 57.16 -21.51 -33.68
N PHE A 191 56.63 -21.22 -32.49
CA PHE A 191 56.19 -19.86 -32.15
C PHE A 191 57.19 -19.08 -31.32
N HIS A 192 58.40 -19.63 -31.08
CA HIS A 192 59.43 -19.03 -30.23
C HIS A 192 58.93 -18.57 -28.86
N GLN A 193 58.10 -19.41 -28.23
CA GLN A 193 57.50 -19.13 -26.93
C GLN A 193 58.36 -19.57 -25.76
N THR A 194 58.55 -18.72 -24.76
CA THR A 194 59.09 -19.13 -23.48
C THR A 194 58.12 -20.02 -22.77
N LEU A 195 58.50 -21.23 -22.37
CA LEU A 195 57.66 -22.16 -21.67
C LEU A 195 58.28 -22.58 -20.33
N VAL A 196 57.52 -22.43 -19.25
CA VAL A 196 57.91 -22.92 -17.92
C VAL A 196 56.91 -23.97 -17.50
N MET A 197 57.35 -25.20 -17.32
CA MET A 197 56.51 -26.36 -16.98
C MET A 197 56.91 -26.96 -15.63
N ILE A 198 55.91 -27.35 -14.85
CA ILE A 198 56.06 -28.17 -13.66
C ILE A 198 55.71 -29.60 -14.02
N THR A 199 56.55 -30.55 -13.60
CA THR A 199 56.33 -31.99 -13.78
C THR A 199 56.89 -32.79 -12.64
N HIS A 200 56.26 -33.94 -12.38
CA HIS A 200 56.78 -34.97 -11.46
C HIS A 200 57.56 -36.08 -12.21
N ASN A 201 57.44 -36.14 -13.52
CA ASN A 201 58.06 -37.15 -14.31
C ASN A 201 59.52 -36.76 -14.66
N SER A 202 60.44 -37.46 -14.12
CA SER A 202 61.90 -37.25 -14.32
C SER A 202 62.34 -37.53 -15.75
N GLU A 203 61.62 -38.38 -16.51
CA GLU A 203 61.95 -38.66 -17.94
C GLU A 203 61.60 -37.46 -18.82
N ILE A 204 60.56 -36.72 -18.45
CA ILE A 204 60.16 -35.46 -19.11
C ILE A 204 61.20 -34.36 -18.89
N ALA A 205 61.80 -34.36 -17.69
CA ALA A 205 62.85 -33.40 -17.32
C ALA A 205 64.14 -33.62 -18.10
N GLN A 206 64.39 -34.79 -18.62
CA GLN A 206 65.55 -35.15 -19.45
C GLN A 206 65.43 -34.73 -20.91
N LEU A 207 64.24 -34.35 -21.36
CA LEU A 207 63.99 -34.01 -22.77
C LEU A 207 64.57 -32.65 -23.21
N GLU A 208 64.93 -31.75 -22.26
CA GLU A 208 65.82 -30.59 -22.52
C GLU A 208 66.13 -29.89 -21.17
N SER A 209 67.40 -29.89 -20.84
CA SER A 209 67.93 -29.10 -19.74
C SER A 209 68.99 -28.15 -20.26
N ARG A 210 68.85 -26.83 -19.98
CA ARG A 210 70.00 -26.01 -19.76
C ARG A 210 69.75 -25.11 -18.56
N MET A 211 70.56 -25.23 -17.55
CA MET A 211 70.65 -24.26 -16.47
C MET A 211 71.27 -22.98 -17.03
N ALA A 212 70.54 -21.87 -16.85
CA ALA A 212 71.03 -20.57 -17.19
C ALA A 212 71.93 -20.02 -16.10
N LYS A 213 73.09 -19.53 -16.48
CA LYS A 213 73.94 -18.58 -15.72
C LYS A 213 73.92 -17.24 -16.38
N SER A 214 73.55 -16.26 -15.63
CA SER A 214 74.07 -14.90 -15.47
C SER A 214 74.21 -13.92 -16.63
N CYS A 215 73.63 -12.77 -16.43
CA CYS A 215 74.01 -11.37 -16.71
C CYS A 215 73.85 -10.77 -18.10
N SER A 216 73.07 -9.74 -18.31
CA SER A 216 73.42 -8.31 -18.21
C SER A 216 72.40 -7.39 -18.89
N LYS A 217 72.42 -6.15 -18.48
CA LYS A 217 71.49 -5.05 -18.70
C LYS A 217 71.17 -4.68 -20.14
N GLY A 218 69.94 -4.30 -20.40
CA GLY A 218 69.50 -3.58 -21.60
C GLY A 218 68.05 -3.12 -21.45
N GLY A 219 67.85 -1.85 -21.12
CA GLY A 219 66.55 -1.26 -20.95
C GLY A 219 65.83 -0.93 -22.24
N GLY A 220 64.54 -1.15 -22.29
CA GLY A 220 63.65 -0.67 -23.32
C GLY A 220 62.29 -0.44 -22.70
N THR A 221 62.01 0.79 -22.32
CA THR A 221 60.70 1.23 -21.76
C THR A 221 59.70 1.36 -22.89
N MET A 222 58.85 0.42 -23.10
CA MET A 222 57.55 0.66 -23.75
C MET A 222 56.47 0.75 -22.73
N ASN A 223 55.97 1.98 -22.56
CA ASN A 223 54.77 2.24 -21.78
C ASN A 223 53.56 1.70 -22.50
N ASP A 224 53.29 0.41 -22.41
CA ASP A 224 52.02 -0.17 -22.78
C ASP A 224 50.99 0.26 -21.71
N ILE A 225 50.07 1.12 -22.12
CA ILE A 225 49.01 1.64 -21.28
C ILE A 225 48.08 0.46 -20.89
N LEU A 226 48.17 0.02 -19.64
CA LEU A 226 47.33 -1.08 -19.07
C LEU A 226 45.91 -0.61 -18.77
N PHE A 227 45.25 0.11 -19.72
CA PHE A 227 43.83 0.46 -19.56
C PHE A 227 42.96 -0.74 -19.89
N GLY A 228 42.07 -1.07 -18.97
CA GLY A 228 41.09 -2.15 -19.11
C GLY A 228 40.16 -1.91 -20.29
N ASN A 229 40.36 -2.60 -21.40
CA ASN A 229 39.40 -2.61 -22.48
C ASN A 229 38.25 -3.56 -22.13
N ASN A 230 37.06 -3.02 -21.89
CA ASN A 230 35.88 -3.74 -21.42
C ASN A 230 34.95 -4.10 -22.58
N ASN A 231 35.12 -5.28 -23.17
CA ASN A 231 34.18 -5.76 -24.19
C ASN A 231 32.81 -6.13 -23.61
N LYS A 232 31.82 -5.23 -23.77
CA LYS A 232 30.44 -5.43 -23.28
C LYS A 232 29.71 -6.60 -23.96
N ALA A 233 30.09 -6.92 -25.21
CA ALA A 233 29.44 -7.98 -26.00
C ALA A 233 29.73 -9.37 -25.42
N VAL A 234 30.99 -9.65 -25.05
CA VAL A 234 31.40 -10.94 -24.48
C VAL A 234 30.74 -11.16 -23.12
N ILE A 235 30.67 -10.11 -22.28
CA ILE A 235 29.99 -10.19 -20.99
C ILE A 235 28.49 -10.46 -21.19
N LYS A 236 27.85 -9.85 -22.20
CA LYS A 236 26.45 -10.15 -22.56
C LYS A 236 26.28 -11.62 -22.96
N LYS A 237 27.19 -12.13 -23.80
CA LYS A 237 27.16 -13.54 -24.25
C LYS A 237 27.34 -14.52 -23.09
N LEU A 238 28.31 -14.27 -22.22
CA LEU A 238 28.52 -15.06 -21.00
C LEU A 238 27.30 -15.02 -20.06
N ALA A 239 26.73 -13.85 -19.83
CA ALA A 239 25.53 -13.70 -18.99
C ALA A 239 24.35 -14.50 -19.54
N ASN A 240 24.09 -14.42 -20.86
CA ASN A 240 23.00 -15.15 -21.51
C ASN A 240 23.18 -16.67 -21.42
N ARG A 241 24.39 -17.17 -21.63
CA ARG A 241 24.67 -18.62 -21.58
C ARG A 241 24.61 -19.16 -20.16
N SER A 242 25.21 -18.46 -19.20
CA SER A 242 25.12 -18.83 -17.79
C SER A 242 23.67 -18.75 -17.28
N PHE A 243 22.89 -17.79 -17.77
CA PHE A 243 21.46 -17.70 -17.47
C PHE A 243 20.69 -18.92 -17.99
N ARG A 244 20.91 -19.32 -19.25
CA ARG A 244 20.21 -20.47 -19.85
C ARG A 244 20.59 -21.81 -19.24
N SER A 245 21.80 -21.96 -18.70
CA SER A 245 22.28 -23.22 -18.09
C SER A 245 21.62 -23.50 -16.72
N ASN A 246 21.12 -22.47 -16.01
CA ASN A 246 20.64 -22.55 -14.64
C ASN A 246 19.10 -22.38 -14.53
N LYS A 247 18.32 -23.16 -15.30
CA LYS A 247 16.86 -22.99 -15.46
C LYS A 247 16.10 -23.01 -14.13
N MET A 248 16.26 -24.03 -13.28
CA MET A 248 15.54 -24.17 -12.00
C MET A 248 15.80 -22.99 -11.05
N ARG A 249 17.04 -22.58 -10.93
CA ARG A 249 17.42 -21.41 -10.11
C ARG A 249 16.75 -20.12 -10.62
N ASN A 250 16.74 -19.94 -11.93
CA ASN A 250 16.16 -18.74 -12.55
C ASN A 250 14.63 -18.70 -12.34
N VAL A 251 13.94 -19.84 -12.44
CA VAL A 251 12.51 -19.94 -12.16
C VAL A 251 12.21 -19.53 -10.72
N ILE A 252 12.95 -20.05 -9.74
CA ILE A 252 12.78 -19.66 -8.34
C ILE A 252 13.00 -18.15 -8.14
N ALA A 253 14.04 -17.59 -8.78
CA ALA A 253 14.33 -16.17 -8.70
C ALA A 253 13.25 -15.29 -9.35
N VAL A 254 12.71 -15.73 -10.51
CA VAL A 254 11.60 -15.05 -11.20
C VAL A 254 10.34 -15.07 -10.34
N ILE A 255 10.00 -16.23 -9.76
CA ILE A 255 8.86 -16.34 -8.84
C ILE A 255 9.05 -15.44 -7.62
N ALA A 256 10.26 -15.39 -7.05
CA ALA A 256 10.57 -14.54 -5.92
C ALA A 256 10.34 -13.04 -6.23
N ILE A 257 10.83 -12.58 -7.38
CA ILE A 257 10.64 -11.19 -7.82
C ILE A 257 9.15 -10.93 -8.17
N ALA A 258 8.51 -11.88 -8.86
CA ALA A 258 7.10 -11.76 -9.20
C ALA A 258 6.21 -11.66 -7.96
N LEU A 259 6.42 -12.51 -6.94
CA LEU A 259 5.66 -12.46 -5.68
C LEU A 259 5.87 -11.15 -4.92
N THR A 260 7.12 -10.64 -4.86
CA THR A 260 7.41 -9.37 -4.20
C THR A 260 6.74 -8.20 -4.93
N THR A 261 6.80 -8.19 -6.27
CA THR A 261 6.15 -7.16 -7.10
C THR A 261 4.63 -7.28 -7.02
N PHE A 262 4.09 -8.49 -7.08
CA PHE A 262 2.67 -8.80 -6.95
C PHE A 262 2.06 -8.23 -5.66
N LEU A 263 2.68 -8.55 -4.52
CA LEU A 263 2.20 -8.10 -3.22
C LEU A 263 2.15 -6.57 -3.13
N PHE A 264 3.23 -5.92 -3.53
CA PHE A 264 3.29 -4.46 -3.49
C PHE A 264 2.31 -3.81 -4.48
N THR A 265 2.19 -4.38 -5.69
CA THR A 265 1.24 -3.87 -6.70
C THR A 265 -0.21 -4.05 -6.26
N ALA A 266 -0.56 -5.20 -5.69
CA ALA A 266 -1.92 -5.46 -5.19
C ALA A 266 -2.31 -4.46 -4.09
N VAL A 267 -1.42 -4.26 -3.11
CA VAL A 267 -1.66 -3.29 -2.01
C VAL A 267 -1.75 -1.86 -2.52
N LEU A 268 -0.88 -1.45 -3.47
CA LEU A 268 -0.99 -0.12 -4.08
C LEU A 268 -2.31 0.03 -4.86
N THR A 269 -2.73 -1.00 -5.59
CA THR A 269 -3.98 -0.96 -6.37
C THR A 269 -5.19 -0.81 -5.45
N ILE A 270 -5.23 -1.58 -4.36
CA ILE A 270 -6.31 -1.49 -3.36
C ILE A 270 -6.25 -0.13 -2.65
N GLY A 271 -5.08 0.30 -2.16
CA GLY A 271 -4.95 1.54 -1.40
C GLY A 271 -5.28 2.78 -2.22
N MET A 272 -4.74 2.90 -3.43
CA MET A 272 -5.03 4.05 -4.31
C MET A 272 -6.45 3.99 -4.87
N GLY A 273 -6.97 2.79 -5.11
CA GLY A 273 -8.35 2.61 -5.56
C GLY A 273 -9.36 2.91 -4.45
N ALA A 274 -9.10 2.48 -3.22
CA ALA A 274 -9.94 2.78 -2.08
C ALA A 274 -9.97 4.28 -1.78
N ASN A 275 -8.83 4.96 -1.80
CA ASN A 275 -8.77 6.40 -1.56
C ASN A 275 -9.60 7.18 -2.61
N GLY A 276 -9.37 6.95 -3.90
CA GLY A 276 -10.10 7.67 -4.96
C GLY A 276 -11.60 7.36 -5.01
N THR A 277 -11.99 6.13 -4.66
CA THR A 277 -13.41 5.77 -4.60
C THR A 277 -14.06 6.26 -3.31
N LEU A 278 -13.33 6.29 -2.19
CA LEU A 278 -13.81 6.87 -0.95
C LEU A 278 -14.08 8.37 -1.12
N GLU A 279 -13.15 9.12 -1.73
CA GLU A 279 -13.35 10.53 -2.08
C GLU A 279 -14.59 10.71 -2.96
N TYR A 280 -14.75 9.91 -4.01
CA TYR A 280 -15.92 9.96 -4.89
C TYR A 280 -17.22 9.59 -4.16
N SER A 281 -17.18 8.54 -3.33
CA SER A 281 -18.35 8.10 -2.56
C SER A 281 -18.74 9.13 -1.51
N MET A 282 -17.77 9.75 -0.84
CA MET A 282 -18.02 10.83 0.11
C MET A 282 -18.54 12.09 -0.60
N ALA A 283 -18.00 12.44 -1.76
CA ALA A 283 -18.52 13.54 -2.57
C ALA A 283 -19.99 13.29 -2.99
N LYS A 284 -20.32 12.06 -3.37
CA LYS A 284 -21.66 11.63 -3.71
C LYS A 284 -22.60 11.69 -2.50
N LEU A 285 -22.13 11.22 -1.34
CA LEU A 285 -22.86 11.27 -0.08
C LEU A 285 -23.17 12.72 0.36
N MET A 286 -22.16 13.59 0.26
CA MET A 286 -22.29 15.01 0.63
C MET A 286 -23.02 15.84 -0.45
N GLY A 287 -23.30 15.23 -1.61
CA GLY A 287 -23.89 15.93 -2.75
C GLY A 287 -22.95 16.95 -3.40
N SER A 288 -21.66 16.96 -3.06
CA SER A 288 -20.69 17.92 -3.63
C SER A 288 -19.26 17.37 -3.58
N SER A 289 -18.51 17.57 -4.66
CA SER A 289 -17.08 17.30 -4.75
C SER A 289 -16.19 18.52 -4.42
N ALA A 290 -16.78 19.60 -3.92
CA ALA A 290 -16.06 20.83 -3.57
C ALA A 290 -15.13 20.64 -2.36
N ASP A 291 -13.97 21.29 -2.37
CA ASP A 291 -13.09 21.41 -1.21
C ASP A 291 -13.68 22.34 -0.14
N ALA A 292 -14.46 23.35 -0.57
CA ALA A 292 -15.16 24.25 0.33
C ALA A 292 -16.38 24.91 -0.36
N LEU A 293 -17.33 25.34 0.48
CA LEU A 293 -18.44 26.19 0.14
C LEU A 293 -18.16 27.61 0.68
N VAL A 294 -18.32 28.61 -0.16
CA VAL A 294 -18.20 30.03 0.18
C VAL A 294 -19.56 30.66 -0.05
N GLN A 295 -20.18 31.24 0.99
CA GLN A 295 -21.56 31.72 0.95
C GLN A 295 -21.66 33.20 1.27
N GLY A 296 -22.69 33.83 0.70
CA GLY A 296 -23.00 35.23 0.95
C GLY A 296 -22.14 36.23 0.19
N LEU A 297 -21.68 35.87 -0.99
CA LEU A 297 -20.85 36.72 -1.85
C LEU A 297 -21.72 37.72 -2.65
N SER A 298 -21.20 38.97 -2.83
CA SER A 298 -21.72 39.86 -3.84
C SER A 298 -21.32 39.38 -5.25
N GLU A 299 -21.96 39.91 -6.28
CA GLU A 299 -21.60 39.55 -7.67
C GLU A 299 -20.14 39.85 -7.99
N ASP A 300 -19.64 41.02 -7.55
CA ASP A 300 -18.25 41.44 -7.76
C ASP A 300 -17.26 40.53 -7.03
N GLN A 301 -17.57 40.13 -5.81
CA GLN A 301 -16.75 39.20 -5.03
C GLN A 301 -16.73 37.80 -5.66
N PHE A 302 -17.88 37.33 -6.15
CA PHE A 302 -17.97 36.06 -6.86
C PHE A 302 -17.12 36.07 -8.15
N GLN A 303 -17.16 37.16 -8.93
CA GLN A 303 -16.33 37.26 -10.14
C GLN A 303 -14.84 37.26 -9.80
N GLN A 304 -14.42 37.95 -8.75
CA GLN A 304 -13.02 37.96 -8.30
C GLN A 304 -12.60 36.57 -7.85
N LEU A 305 -13.48 35.82 -7.17
CA LEU A 305 -13.23 34.44 -6.76
C LEU A 305 -13.08 33.52 -7.98
N LYS A 306 -13.95 33.68 -8.98
CA LYS A 306 -13.95 32.86 -10.21
C LYS A 306 -12.69 33.09 -11.06
N GLU A 307 -12.11 34.26 -11.06
CA GLU A 307 -10.92 34.61 -11.83
C GLU A 307 -9.62 34.28 -11.12
N ASN A 308 -9.66 33.90 -9.83
CA ASN A 308 -8.45 33.65 -9.07
C ASN A 308 -7.80 32.28 -9.42
N ALA A 309 -6.52 32.34 -9.76
CA ALA A 309 -5.74 31.17 -10.15
C ALA A 309 -5.55 30.09 -9.07
N MET A 310 -5.91 30.36 -7.81
CA MET A 310 -5.85 29.42 -6.69
C MET A 310 -6.86 28.29 -6.89
N PHE A 311 -7.98 28.57 -7.55
CA PHE A 311 -9.03 27.59 -7.79
C PHE A 311 -8.81 26.87 -9.11
N GLU A 312 -9.13 25.59 -9.12
CA GLU A 312 -9.20 24.78 -10.34
C GLU A 312 -10.57 24.95 -11.00
N LYS A 313 -11.62 24.96 -10.17
CA LYS A 313 -13.00 25.10 -10.61
C LYS A 313 -13.80 25.89 -9.57
N VAL A 314 -14.68 26.72 -10.04
CA VAL A 314 -15.63 27.53 -9.23
C VAL A 314 -17.00 27.35 -9.84
N GLY A 315 -17.93 26.85 -9.05
CA GLY A 315 -19.34 26.76 -9.40
C GLY A 315 -20.15 27.89 -8.78
N CYS A 316 -21.19 28.31 -9.46
CA CYS A 316 -22.15 29.33 -8.98
C CYS A 316 -23.43 28.67 -8.51
N TRP A 317 -23.80 28.94 -7.28
CA TRP A 317 -25.04 28.50 -6.66
C TRP A 317 -25.81 29.71 -6.13
N ILE A 318 -27.09 29.81 -6.46
CA ILE A 318 -27.97 30.83 -5.88
C ILE A 318 -29.22 30.10 -5.41
N PRO A 319 -29.36 29.84 -4.10
CA PRO A 319 -30.56 29.26 -3.54
C PRO A 319 -31.74 30.29 -3.65
N VAL A 320 -32.87 29.76 -4.10
CA VAL A 320 -34.11 30.59 -4.20
C VAL A 320 -34.96 30.31 -2.96
N GLU A 321 -35.58 29.14 -2.83
CA GLU A 321 -36.41 28.77 -1.69
C GLU A 321 -36.68 27.26 -1.65
N ILE A 322 -37.38 26.77 -0.61
CA ILE A 322 -37.79 25.38 -0.50
C ILE A 322 -39.20 25.21 -1.01
N MET A 323 -39.40 24.14 -1.81
CA MET A 323 -40.75 23.79 -2.28
C MET A 323 -41.65 23.36 -1.11
N THR A 324 -42.89 23.81 -1.16
CA THR A 324 -43.94 23.47 -0.16
C THR A 324 -44.90 22.37 -0.64
N ASN A 325 -44.84 21.99 -1.92
CA ASN A 325 -45.74 21.02 -2.51
C ASN A 325 -45.09 19.63 -2.66
N THR A 326 -43.93 19.40 -2.02
CA THR A 326 -43.29 18.10 -1.90
C THR A 326 -43.38 17.60 -0.45
N ASN A 327 -44.16 16.57 -0.21
CA ASN A 327 -44.45 16.08 1.16
C ASN A 327 -43.47 14.99 1.63
N ARG A 328 -42.65 14.43 0.73
CA ARG A 328 -41.80 13.26 1.03
C ARG A 328 -40.30 13.60 1.06
N ARG A 329 -39.91 14.72 0.48
CA ARG A 329 -38.52 15.15 0.33
C ARG A 329 -38.41 16.66 0.45
N VAL A 330 -37.30 17.12 0.94
CA VAL A 330 -36.96 18.55 0.86
C VAL A 330 -36.42 18.81 -0.56
N ALA A 331 -37.16 19.59 -1.34
CA ALA A 331 -36.76 20.02 -2.67
C ALA A 331 -36.44 21.50 -2.64
N GLU A 332 -35.20 21.88 -2.91
CA GLU A 332 -34.74 23.26 -2.98
C GLU A 332 -34.85 23.77 -4.41
N VAL A 333 -35.35 24.98 -4.57
CA VAL A 333 -35.33 25.66 -5.85
C VAL A 333 -34.07 26.52 -5.92
N ASP A 334 -33.23 26.25 -6.90
CA ASP A 334 -31.90 26.83 -6.95
C ASP A 334 -31.51 27.23 -8.39
N TYR A 335 -30.60 28.18 -8.50
CA TYR A 335 -29.86 28.38 -9.74
C TYR A 335 -28.45 27.78 -9.62
N ALA A 336 -28.02 27.05 -10.64
CA ALA A 336 -26.68 26.51 -10.77
C ALA A 336 -26.09 26.77 -12.15
N ASP A 337 -24.83 27.20 -12.21
CA ASP A 337 -24.09 27.25 -13.47
C ASP A 337 -23.55 25.86 -13.85
N GLN A 338 -23.00 25.72 -15.06
CA GLN A 338 -22.52 24.45 -15.56
C GLN A 338 -21.43 23.81 -14.65
N ASN A 339 -20.54 24.63 -14.08
CA ASN A 339 -19.52 24.17 -13.16
C ASN A 339 -20.14 23.60 -11.87
N GLN A 340 -21.17 24.29 -11.39
CA GLN A 340 -21.90 23.89 -10.20
C GLN A 340 -22.61 22.55 -10.39
N LEU A 341 -23.28 22.37 -11.52
CA LEU A 341 -23.95 21.11 -11.86
C LEU A 341 -22.95 19.94 -11.87
N GLU A 342 -21.72 20.19 -12.36
CA GLU A 342 -20.69 19.16 -12.35
C GLU A 342 -20.11 18.91 -10.95
N ILE A 343 -19.88 19.95 -10.14
CA ILE A 343 -19.35 19.82 -8.77
C ILE A 343 -20.35 19.08 -7.87
N ARG A 344 -21.65 19.39 -8.00
CA ARG A 344 -22.72 18.75 -7.22
C ARG A 344 -23.30 17.49 -7.86
N MET A 345 -22.71 17.03 -8.98
CA MET A 345 -23.15 15.82 -9.71
C MET A 345 -24.61 15.85 -10.17
N LEU A 346 -25.14 17.06 -10.46
CA LEU A 346 -26.49 17.30 -10.94
C LEU A 346 -26.56 17.41 -12.47
N THR A 347 -25.62 16.82 -13.19
CA THR A 347 -25.60 16.85 -14.65
C THR A 347 -26.79 16.09 -15.22
N PRO A 348 -27.51 16.64 -16.23
CA PRO A 348 -28.67 15.97 -16.81
C PRO A 348 -28.31 14.59 -17.38
N ARG A 349 -29.07 13.56 -16.96
CA ARG A 349 -29.04 12.22 -17.60
C ARG A 349 -29.73 12.27 -18.95
N THR A 350 -30.85 12.99 -19.02
CA THR A 350 -31.66 13.21 -20.23
C THR A 350 -32.02 14.67 -20.36
N GLY A 351 -32.05 15.20 -21.57
CA GLY A 351 -32.36 16.63 -21.82
C GLY A 351 -31.12 17.52 -21.65
N SER A 352 -31.34 18.74 -21.17
CA SER A 352 -30.31 19.75 -20.97
C SER A 352 -30.60 20.63 -19.77
N ALA A 353 -29.61 21.34 -19.26
CA ALA A 353 -29.79 22.41 -18.28
C ALA A 353 -30.76 23.48 -18.78
N PRO A 354 -31.58 24.09 -17.91
CA PRO A 354 -32.62 25.07 -18.28
C PRO A 354 -31.99 26.35 -18.84
N GLN A 355 -32.60 26.86 -19.93
CA GLN A 355 -32.16 28.07 -20.60
C GLN A 355 -33.22 29.19 -20.56
N LYS A 356 -34.51 28.78 -20.67
CA LYS A 356 -35.61 29.73 -20.64
C LYS A 356 -36.18 29.88 -19.23
N ALA A 357 -36.87 30.99 -18.98
CA ALA A 357 -37.42 31.30 -17.67
C ALA A 357 -38.45 30.26 -17.13
N ASN A 358 -39.14 29.58 -18.03
CA ASN A 358 -40.09 28.53 -17.65
C ASN A 358 -39.51 27.11 -17.76
N GLU A 359 -38.21 26.95 -17.85
CA GLU A 359 -37.55 25.62 -17.91
C GLU A 359 -36.90 25.26 -16.59
N VAL A 360 -36.96 23.99 -16.22
CA VAL A 360 -36.27 23.43 -15.00
C VAL A 360 -35.55 22.12 -15.29
N LEU A 361 -34.51 21.89 -14.52
CA LEU A 361 -33.83 20.61 -14.40
C LEU A 361 -34.20 20.00 -13.04
N VAL A 362 -34.75 18.79 -13.05
CA VAL A 362 -35.30 18.12 -11.85
C VAL A 362 -34.78 16.70 -11.72
N SER A 363 -34.87 16.14 -10.52
CA SER A 363 -34.58 14.71 -10.32
C SER A 363 -35.78 13.83 -10.75
N ALA A 364 -35.49 12.57 -11.08
CA ALA A 364 -36.53 11.58 -11.33
C ALA A 364 -37.43 11.36 -10.09
N ASN A 365 -36.88 11.53 -8.89
CA ASN A 365 -37.58 11.35 -7.63
C ASN A 365 -38.62 12.46 -7.38
N ILE A 366 -38.29 13.71 -7.66
CA ILE A 366 -39.25 14.84 -7.51
C ILE A 366 -40.44 14.64 -8.45
N LEU A 367 -40.20 14.19 -9.69
CA LEU A 367 -41.29 13.91 -10.63
C LEU A 367 -42.18 12.77 -10.12
N LYS A 368 -41.57 11.74 -9.51
CA LYS A 368 -42.33 10.63 -8.91
C LYS A 368 -43.18 11.10 -7.72
N ASP A 369 -42.63 11.92 -6.85
CA ASP A 369 -43.34 12.44 -5.66
C ASP A 369 -44.51 13.31 -6.03
N LEU A 370 -44.39 14.05 -7.13
CA LEU A 370 -45.48 14.85 -7.69
C LEU A 370 -46.44 14.09 -8.62
N ASN A 371 -46.23 12.77 -8.78
CA ASN A 371 -46.98 11.87 -9.69
C ASN A 371 -46.94 12.37 -11.17
N ILE A 372 -45.79 12.91 -11.62
CA ILE A 372 -45.60 13.40 -12.98
C ILE A 372 -44.75 12.37 -13.75
N GLU A 373 -45.12 12.14 -15.03
CA GLU A 373 -44.40 11.20 -15.91
C GLU A 373 -42.94 11.68 -16.14
N GLU A 374 -41.99 10.80 -16.00
CA GLU A 374 -40.57 11.06 -16.24
C GLU A 374 -40.31 11.31 -17.74
N LYS A 375 -40.53 12.56 -18.20
CA LYS A 375 -40.45 12.95 -19.59
C LYS A 375 -40.00 14.38 -19.76
N ILE A 376 -39.12 14.64 -20.74
CA ILE A 376 -38.76 16.00 -21.16
C ILE A 376 -39.97 16.68 -21.76
N GLY A 377 -40.26 17.92 -21.35
CA GLY A 377 -41.41 18.72 -21.76
C GLY A 377 -42.64 18.48 -20.84
N ALA A 378 -42.55 17.67 -19.79
CA ALA A 378 -43.61 17.58 -18.80
C ALA A 378 -43.76 18.92 -18.05
N GLU A 379 -45.01 19.28 -17.71
CA GLU A 379 -45.29 20.44 -16.85
C GLU A 379 -45.19 20.04 -15.38
N ILE A 380 -44.51 20.87 -14.60
CA ILE A 380 -44.30 20.67 -13.15
C ILE A 380 -44.71 21.94 -12.41
N PRO A 381 -45.59 21.85 -11.41
CA PRO A 381 -45.92 22.98 -10.53
C PRO A 381 -44.82 23.12 -9.48
N ILE A 382 -44.28 24.31 -9.33
CA ILE A 382 -43.32 24.67 -8.29
C ILE A 382 -44.00 25.68 -7.37
N GLU A 383 -44.16 25.28 -6.13
CA GLU A 383 -44.76 26.14 -5.10
C GLU A 383 -43.76 26.33 -3.95
N PHE A 384 -43.56 27.56 -3.53
CA PHE A 384 -42.76 27.87 -2.36
C PHE A 384 -43.27 29.12 -1.66
N LYS A 385 -42.99 29.23 -0.38
CA LYS A 385 -43.36 30.38 0.46
C LYS A 385 -42.08 31.16 0.75
N ASN A 386 -42.06 32.43 0.38
CA ASN A 386 -40.99 33.31 0.81
C ASN A 386 -41.01 33.43 2.34
N ARG A 387 -39.96 33.15 3.01
CA ARG A 387 -39.88 33.10 4.47
C ARG A 387 -39.98 34.47 5.13
N GLN A 388 -39.59 35.54 4.43
CA GLN A 388 -39.64 36.88 4.97
C GLN A 388 -41.00 37.55 4.77
N SER A 389 -41.51 37.52 3.54
CA SER A 389 -42.78 38.17 3.25
C SER A 389 -44.00 37.31 3.53
N GLY A 390 -43.81 35.99 3.75
CA GLY A 390 -44.89 35.03 3.87
C GLY A 390 -45.69 34.80 2.58
N GLN A 391 -45.24 35.40 1.47
CA GLN A 391 -45.93 35.34 0.18
C GLN A 391 -45.73 33.98 -0.46
N MET A 392 -46.83 33.37 -0.92
CA MET A 392 -46.80 32.16 -1.74
C MET A 392 -46.52 32.47 -3.20
N TYR A 393 -45.56 31.78 -3.78
CA TYR A 393 -45.27 31.81 -5.22
C TYR A 393 -45.64 30.49 -5.86
N HIS A 394 -46.24 30.56 -7.04
CA HIS A 394 -46.63 29.40 -7.84
C HIS A 394 -46.15 29.59 -9.28
N PHE A 395 -45.46 28.60 -9.83
CA PHE A 395 -44.94 28.62 -11.19
C PHE A 395 -45.23 27.30 -11.87
N ASP A 396 -45.82 27.34 -13.06
CA ASP A 396 -45.91 26.16 -13.95
C ASP A 396 -44.69 26.10 -14.85
N MET A 397 -43.84 25.15 -14.60
CA MET A 397 -42.55 25.04 -15.26
C MET A 397 -42.50 23.82 -16.18
N ILE A 398 -41.58 23.80 -17.15
CA ILE A 398 -41.38 22.76 -18.12
C ILE A 398 -40.06 22.02 -17.84
N VAL A 399 -40.11 20.73 -17.72
CA VAL A 399 -38.92 19.88 -17.51
C VAL A 399 -38.05 19.92 -18.77
N SER A 400 -36.89 20.58 -18.69
CA SER A 400 -35.87 20.63 -19.75
C SER A 400 -34.81 19.54 -19.63
N GLY A 401 -34.59 19.03 -18.42
CA GLY A 401 -33.64 17.98 -18.14
C GLY A 401 -34.02 17.21 -16.89
N ILE A 402 -33.53 15.96 -16.83
CA ILE A 402 -33.73 15.07 -15.68
C ILE A 402 -32.37 14.55 -15.26
N TYR A 403 -32.05 14.64 -13.96
CA TYR A 403 -30.81 14.11 -13.39
C TYR A 403 -31.08 12.99 -12.40
N ASP A 404 -30.07 12.13 -12.17
CA ASP A 404 -30.09 11.13 -11.09
C ASP A 404 -29.52 11.76 -9.82
N THR A 405 -30.28 11.76 -8.75
CA THR A 405 -29.84 12.39 -7.51
C THR A 405 -28.61 11.68 -6.90
N PRO A 406 -27.55 12.40 -6.59
CA PRO A 406 -26.40 11.86 -5.87
C PRO A 406 -26.75 11.58 -4.40
N ASN A 407 -27.64 12.35 -3.83
CA ASN A 407 -28.07 12.27 -2.44
C ASN A 407 -29.61 12.22 -2.36
N GLU A 408 -30.16 11.15 -1.82
CA GLU A 408 -31.61 10.97 -1.70
C GLU A 408 -32.28 11.83 -0.59
N LYS A 409 -31.48 12.53 0.19
CA LYS A 409 -31.97 13.29 1.36
C LYS A 409 -32.38 14.72 1.06
N SER A 410 -31.69 15.36 0.11
CA SER A 410 -31.95 16.74 -0.32
C SER A 410 -31.85 16.79 -1.84
N GLU A 411 -32.87 17.31 -2.48
CA GLU A 411 -32.99 17.39 -3.93
C GLU A 411 -33.15 18.82 -4.38
N SER A 412 -32.68 19.13 -5.58
CA SER A 412 -32.73 20.48 -6.12
C SER A 412 -33.55 20.53 -7.40
N VAL A 413 -34.36 21.53 -7.51
CA VAL A 413 -35.01 21.95 -8.75
C VAL A 413 -34.22 23.15 -9.29
N ILE A 414 -33.47 22.91 -10.36
CA ILE A 414 -32.59 23.94 -10.91
C ILE A 414 -33.36 24.79 -11.92
N VAL A 415 -33.43 26.10 -11.64
CA VAL A 415 -34.02 27.11 -12.52
C VAL A 415 -32.94 27.75 -13.41
N SER A 416 -33.40 28.43 -14.48
CA SER A 416 -32.52 29.15 -15.40
C SER A 416 -32.12 30.53 -14.89
N LYS A 417 -31.03 31.09 -15.41
CA LYS A 417 -30.69 32.49 -15.18
C LYS A 417 -31.78 33.44 -15.66
N ALA A 418 -32.53 33.08 -16.73
CA ALA A 418 -33.64 33.87 -17.27
C ALA A 418 -34.80 33.94 -16.25
N PHE A 419 -35.07 32.84 -15.50
CA PHE A 419 -36.09 32.83 -14.44
C PHE A 419 -35.83 33.95 -13.40
N MET A 420 -34.58 34.04 -12.92
CA MET A 420 -34.21 35.05 -11.93
C MET A 420 -34.31 36.47 -12.49
N GLN A 421 -33.94 36.64 -13.77
CA GLN A 421 -34.03 37.95 -14.46
C GLN A 421 -35.46 38.42 -14.72
N GLU A 422 -36.40 37.51 -14.94
CA GLU A 422 -37.83 37.83 -15.12
C GLU A 422 -38.57 38.05 -13.79
N ASN A 423 -37.99 37.64 -12.65
CA ASN A 423 -38.60 37.78 -11.31
C ASN A 423 -37.71 38.62 -10.35
N PRO A 424 -37.34 39.86 -10.71
CA PRO A 424 -36.39 40.65 -9.93
C PRO A 424 -36.92 41.09 -8.56
N GLU A 425 -38.24 41.29 -8.42
CA GLU A 425 -38.86 41.69 -7.14
C GLU A 425 -38.75 40.53 -6.12
N MET A 426 -39.11 39.33 -6.55
CA MET A 426 -38.93 38.11 -5.75
C MET A 426 -37.46 37.89 -5.34
N MET A 427 -36.51 38.01 -6.27
CA MET A 427 -35.10 37.84 -5.97
C MET A 427 -34.54 38.91 -5.02
N ASN A 428 -35.09 40.13 -5.07
CA ASN A 428 -34.74 41.19 -4.12
C ASN A 428 -35.27 40.90 -2.71
N GLU A 429 -36.49 40.35 -2.61
CA GLU A 429 -37.05 39.93 -1.32
C GLU A 429 -36.19 38.78 -0.71
N ILE A 430 -35.84 37.82 -1.53
CA ILE A 430 -34.96 36.71 -1.09
C ILE A 430 -33.58 37.24 -0.66
N ALA A 431 -33.03 38.21 -1.36
CA ALA A 431 -31.76 38.85 -1.03
C ALA A 431 -31.77 39.58 0.31
N GLN A 432 -32.89 40.24 0.64
CA GLN A 432 -33.04 40.94 1.91
C GLN A 432 -33.07 40.00 3.12
N GLY A 433 -33.40 38.71 2.92
CA GLY A 433 -33.43 37.70 3.96
C GLY A 433 -32.13 36.93 4.17
N ARG A 434 -31.10 37.31 3.42
CA ARG A 434 -29.83 36.55 3.47
C ARG A 434 -28.75 37.30 4.21
N GLU A 435 -27.91 36.51 4.91
CA GLU A 435 -26.70 37.01 5.53
C GLU A 435 -25.59 37.25 4.49
N GLY A 436 -24.80 38.29 4.70
CA GLY A 436 -23.58 38.51 3.93
C GLY A 436 -23.70 39.64 2.90
N CYS A 437 -22.73 39.66 1.99
CA CYS A 437 -22.59 40.71 0.99
C CYS A 437 -23.57 40.56 -0.19
N GLY A 438 -24.19 39.40 -0.36
CA GLY A 438 -25.07 39.11 -1.48
C GLY A 438 -25.63 37.68 -1.51
N ILE A 439 -26.20 37.31 -2.65
CA ILE A 439 -26.93 36.05 -2.84
C ILE A 439 -26.09 34.93 -3.49
N TYR A 440 -24.85 35.22 -3.86
CA TYR A 440 -24.01 34.26 -4.56
C TYR A 440 -23.32 33.33 -3.58
N ASP A 441 -23.53 32.05 -3.77
CA ASP A 441 -22.75 30.98 -3.12
C ASP A 441 -21.85 30.33 -4.15
N ALA A 442 -20.71 29.86 -3.72
CA ALA A 442 -19.72 29.23 -4.58
C ALA A 442 -19.19 27.92 -3.98
N ASP A 443 -19.38 26.84 -4.69
CA ASP A 443 -18.60 25.61 -4.45
C ASP A 443 -17.26 25.70 -5.17
N VAL A 444 -16.17 25.50 -4.45
CA VAL A 444 -14.82 25.67 -5.00
C VAL A 444 -14.00 24.39 -4.91
N ILE A 445 -13.27 24.09 -6.00
CA ILE A 445 -12.23 23.07 -6.03
C ILE A 445 -10.89 23.78 -6.12
N MET A 446 -10.00 23.53 -5.19
CA MET A 446 -8.68 24.15 -5.11
C MET A 446 -7.66 23.36 -5.94
N ARG A 447 -6.64 24.03 -6.51
CA ARG A 447 -5.49 23.36 -7.14
C ARG A 447 -4.59 22.67 -6.12
N ASP A 448 -4.61 23.13 -4.89
CA ASP A 448 -3.87 22.58 -3.76
C ASP A 448 -4.78 22.63 -2.55
N SER A 449 -5.32 21.52 -2.17
CA SER A 449 -6.28 21.34 -1.06
C SER A 449 -5.60 21.33 0.32
N SER A 450 -4.39 21.88 0.45
CA SER A 450 -3.75 22.09 1.75
C SER A 450 -4.23 23.38 2.39
N MET A 451 -4.54 23.36 3.71
CA MET A 451 -4.97 24.54 4.49
C MET A 451 -6.13 25.31 3.81
N VAL A 452 -7.16 24.56 3.39
CA VAL A 452 -8.29 25.08 2.62
C VAL A 452 -8.95 26.27 3.32
N LYS A 453 -9.31 26.09 4.59
CA LYS A 453 -10.01 27.13 5.36
C LYS A 453 -9.20 28.43 5.46
N GLU A 454 -7.94 28.32 5.86
CA GLU A 454 -7.06 29.47 6.08
C GLU A 454 -6.84 30.24 4.79
N ARG A 455 -6.56 29.55 3.68
CA ARG A 455 -6.27 30.16 2.37
C ARG A 455 -7.50 30.81 1.76
N ILE A 456 -8.67 30.18 1.84
CA ILE A 456 -9.91 30.78 1.34
C ILE A 456 -10.31 31.96 2.23
N SER A 457 -10.18 31.85 3.56
CA SER A 457 -10.49 32.94 4.47
C SER A 457 -9.58 34.16 4.25
N GLU A 458 -8.29 33.95 3.98
CA GLU A 458 -7.34 35.01 3.63
C GLU A 458 -7.73 35.69 2.30
N PHE A 459 -8.14 34.91 1.30
CA PHE A 459 -8.62 35.42 0.05
C PHE A 459 -9.92 36.25 0.23
N VAL A 460 -10.90 35.71 0.96
CA VAL A 460 -12.18 36.39 1.26
C VAL A 460 -11.92 37.74 1.94
N ARG A 461 -10.98 37.82 2.91
CA ARG A 461 -10.59 39.11 3.50
C ARG A 461 -9.99 40.07 2.47
N SER A 462 -9.22 39.54 1.50
CA SER A 462 -8.60 40.40 0.45
C SER A 462 -9.59 41.01 -0.51
N ILE A 463 -10.79 40.42 -0.67
CA ILE A 463 -11.87 40.93 -1.51
C ILE A 463 -12.96 41.68 -0.72
N GLY A 464 -12.63 42.06 0.54
CA GLY A 464 -13.51 42.87 1.38
C GLY A 464 -14.57 42.10 2.17
N GLY A 465 -14.55 40.75 2.15
CA GLY A 465 -15.42 39.95 2.99
C GLY A 465 -14.83 39.70 4.37
N ASN A 466 -15.65 39.37 5.33
CA ASN A 466 -15.26 38.99 6.71
C ASN A 466 -15.65 37.54 6.99
N PRO A 467 -14.72 36.58 7.00
CA PRO A 467 -15.07 35.20 7.27
C PRO A 467 -15.13 34.86 8.77
N ASP A 468 -14.69 35.74 9.65
CA ASP A 468 -14.49 35.49 11.08
C ASP A 468 -15.60 36.01 11.98
N ASP A 469 -16.24 37.08 11.57
CA ASP A 469 -17.29 37.73 12.35
C ASP A 469 -18.63 37.66 11.62
N ARG A 470 -19.48 36.81 12.11
CA ARG A 470 -20.79 36.54 11.54
C ARG A 470 -21.77 37.72 11.71
N SER A 471 -21.53 38.62 12.64
CA SER A 471 -22.36 39.79 12.86
C SER A 471 -21.99 40.98 11.96
N ALA A 472 -20.93 40.85 11.17
CA ALA A 472 -20.49 41.91 10.29
C ALA A 472 -21.39 42.00 9.04
N GLU A 473 -21.73 43.19 8.59
CA GLU A 473 -22.51 43.41 7.36
C GLU A 473 -21.85 42.81 6.10
N ASN A 474 -20.52 42.66 6.13
CA ASN A 474 -19.73 42.02 5.06
C ASN A 474 -19.36 40.61 5.35
N TYR A 475 -20.12 39.88 6.16
CA TYR A 475 -19.85 38.47 6.45
C TYR A 475 -19.88 37.60 5.19
N VAL A 476 -18.91 36.77 5.03
CA VAL A 476 -18.83 35.71 3.99
C VAL A 476 -18.43 34.42 4.64
N ARG A 477 -19.34 33.48 4.68
CA ARG A 477 -19.10 32.18 5.30
C ARG A 477 -18.16 31.35 4.46
N VAL A 478 -17.11 30.80 5.10
CA VAL A 478 -16.21 29.83 4.50
C VAL A 478 -16.38 28.49 5.23
N ALA A 479 -17.01 27.55 4.57
CA ALA A 479 -17.26 26.21 5.08
C ALA A 479 -16.41 25.20 4.32
N PRO A 480 -15.23 24.77 4.86
CA PRO A 480 -14.43 23.75 4.24
C PRO A 480 -15.13 22.39 4.34
N ASN A 481 -15.00 21.58 3.31
CA ASN A 481 -15.43 20.21 3.36
C ASN A 481 -14.45 19.42 4.23
N THR A 482 -14.80 19.21 5.50
CA THR A 482 -13.92 18.58 6.49
C THR A 482 -13.60 17.12 6.15
N PHE A 483 -14.44 16.45 5.40
CA PHE A 483 -14.24 15.06 4.97
C PHE A 483 -13.24 14.95 3.81
N LEU A 484 -13.22 15.92 2.89
CA LEU A 484 -12.27 15.98 1.79
C LEU A 484 -10.98 16.71 2.18
N SER A 485 -11.07 17.75 3.02
CA SER A 485 -9.95 18.61 3.42
C SER A 485 -9.18 18.11 4.65
N ASN A 486 -9.77 17.27 5.48
CA ASN A 486 -9.12 16.72 6.67
C ASN A 486 -8.13 15.63 6.28
N ASN A 487 -6.96 16.04 5.79
CA ASN A 487 -5.80 15.19 5.53
C ASN A 487 -5.21 14.50 6.79
N SER A 488 -5.83 14.62 7.96
CA SER A 488 -5.37 13.97 9.19
C SER A 488 -5.43 12.44 9.06
N GLY A 489 -6.46 11.90 8.41
CA GLY A 489 -6.52 10.48 8.05
C GLY A 489 -5.53 10.07 6.98
N GLY A 490 -5.26 10.97 6.00
CA GLY A 490 -4.31 10.73 4.92
C GLY A 490 -2.87 10.54 5.43
N SER A 491 -2.44 11.34 6.40
CA SER A 491 -1.09 11.23 6.96
C SER A 491 -0.86 9.90 7.69
N ILE A 492 -1.83 9.42 8.44
CA ILE A 492 -1.80 8.11 9.12
C ILE A 492 -1.82 6.99 8.09
N MET A 493 -2.65 7.10 7.05
CA MET A 493 -2.74 6.10 5.99
C MET A 493 -1.43 5.99 5.20
N TRP A 494 -0.76 7.12 4.88
CA TRP A 494 0.57 7.10 4.25
C TRP A 494 1.66 6.56 5.17
N LEU A 495 1.59 6.81 6.48
CA LEU A 495 2.50 6.22 7.46
C LEU A 495 2.31 4.71 7.52
N VAL A 496 1.08 4.22 7.62
CA VAL A 496 0.74 2.78 7.60
C VAL A 496 1.21 2.14 6.30
N ALA A 497 0.90 2.74 5.14
CA ALA A 497 1.36 2.27 3.84
C ALA A 497 2.90 2.23 3.76
N GLY A 498 3.58 3.23 4.33
CA GLY A 498 5.04 3.27 4.44
C GLY A 498 5.60 2.12 5.28
N VAL A 499 5.02 1.83 6.43
CA VAL A 499 5.40 0.71 7.31
C VAL A 499 5.23 -0.62 6.58
N PHE A 500 4.09 -0.86 5.93
CA PHE A 500 3.87 -2.06 5.13
C PHE A 500 4.82 -2.13 3.94
N GLY A 501 5.09 -1.02 3.25
CA GLY A 501 6.07 -0.94 2.17
C GLY A 501 7.47 -1.36 2.62
N VAL A 502 7.93 -0.89 3.77
CA VAL A 502 9.22 -1.32 4.36
C VAL A 502 9.21 -2.80 4.72
N LEU A 503 8.11 -3.31 5.29
CA LEU A 503 7.95 -4.72 5.63
C LEU A 503 8.01 -5.60 4.37
N PHE A 504 7.30 -5.23 3.30
CA PHE A 504 7.31 -5.96 2.03
C PHE A 504 8.69 -5.93 1.37
N MET A 505 9.36 -4.76 1.42
CA MET A 505 10.74 -4.64 0.93
C MET A 505 11.69 -5.55 1.70
N PHE A 506 11.54 -5.65 3.02
CA PHE A 506 12.35 -6.51 3.87
C PHE A 506 12.12 -7.99 3.54
N CYS A 507 10.88 -8.43 3.37
CA CYS A 507 10.56 -9.79 2.99
C CYS A 507 11.07 -10.15 1.59
N GLY A 508 10.86 -9.25 0.63
CA GLY A 508 11.40 -9.39 -0.72
C GLY A 508 12.94 -9.42 -0.73
N TYR A 509 13.57 -8.56 0.07
CA TYR A 509 15.02 -8.57 0.26
C TYR A 509 15.51 -9.92 0.77
N LEU A 510 14.89 -10.48 1.80
CA LEU A 510 15.29 -11.79 2.35
C LEU A 510 15.23 -12.90 1.31
N LEU A 511 14.12 -12.93 0.56
CA LEU A 511 13.90 -13.96 -0.46
C LEU A 511 14.91 -13.84 -1.61
N ILE A 512 15.01 -12.67 -2.22
CA ILE A 512 15.87 -12.40 -3.38
C ILE A 512 17.35 -12.55 -2.98
N TYR A 513 17.74 -12.02 -1.81
CA TYR A 513 19.10 -12.15 -1.28
C TYR A 513 19.50 -13.62 -1.11
N ASN A 514 18.64 -14.45 -0.52
CA ASN A 514 18.92 -15.87 -0.33
C ASN A 514 19.12 -16.59 -1.66
N VAL A 515 18.26 -16.35 -2.65
CA VAL A 515 18.39 -16.97 -3.98
C VAL A 515 19.69 -16.55 -4.66
N PHE A 516 20.05 -15.24 -4.60
CA PHE A 516 21.27 -14.74 -5.21
C PHE A 516 22.53 -15.16 -4.46
N GLU A 517 22.53 -15.26 -3.13
CA GLU A 517 23.68 -15.75 -2.38
C GLU A 517 24.00 -17.19 -2.71
N ILE A 518 22.96 -18.04 -2.81
CA ILE A 518 23.11 -19.42 -3.23
C ILE A 518 23.60 -19.49 -4.67
N ALA A 519 23.03 -18.70 -5.57
CA ALA A 519 23.45 -18.63 -6.95
C ALA A 519 24.94 -18.29 -7.09
N VAL A 520 25.38 -17.25 -6.40
CA VAL A 520 26.77 -16.79 -6.43
C VAL A 520 27.69 -17.85 -5.81
N THR A 521 27.29 -18.48 -4.69
CA THR A 521 28.11 -19.50 -4.04
C THR A 521 28.29 -20.71 -4.94
N ASN A 522 27.25 -21.18 -5.62
CA ASN A 522 27.36 -22.29 -6.58
C ASN A 522 28.21 -21.93 -7.80
N ASP A 523 28.12 -20.66 -8.24
CA ASP A 523 28.85 -20.20 -9.41
C ASP A 523 30.29 -19.70 -9.07
N ILE A 524 30.73 -19.70 -7.80
CA ILE A 524 32.05 -19.20 -7.35
C ILE A 524 33.17 -19.89 -8.14
N ARG A 525 33.10 -21.21 -8.34
CA ARG A 525 34.10 -21.96 -9.12
C ARG A 525 34.14 -21.46 -10.57
N GLN A 526 32.99 -21.21 -11.17
CA GLN A 526 32.89 -20.69 -12.53
C GLN A 526 33.45 -19.26 -12.63
N TYR A 527 33.19 -18.41 -11.63
CA TYR A 527 33.75 -17.05 -11.57
C TYR A 527 35.26 -17.11 -11.36
N GLY A 528 35.75 -18.07 -10.59
CA GLY A 528 37.20 -18.34 -10.46
C GLY A 528 37.86 -18.73 -11.77
N LEU A 529 37.24 -19.65 -12.52
CA LEU A 529 37.72 -20.03 -13.84
C LEU A 529 37.76 -18.83 -14.80
N LEU A 530 36.76 -17.97 -14.79
CA LEU A 530 36.77 -16.73 -15.56
C LEU A 530 37.90 -15.79 -15.13
N ARG A 531 38.17 -15.71 -13.81
CA ARG A 531 39.27 -14.89 -13.27
C ARG A 531 40.65 -15.43 -13.66
N THR A 532 40.84 -16.77 -13.73
CA THR A 532 42.10 -17.34 -14.22
C THR A 532 42.37 -17.00 -15.68
N VAL A 533 41.33 -16.89 -16.51
CA VAL A 533 41.42 -16.50 -17.91
C VAL A 533 41.63 -15.00 -18.09
N GLY A 534 41.52 -14.21 -16.98
CA GLY A 534 41.77 -12.77 -17.00
C GLY A 534 40.52 -11.90 -17.03
N THR A 535 39.39 -12.36 -16.49
CA THR A 535 38.19 -11.52 -16.31
C THR A 535 38.36 -10.61 -15.10
N THR A 536 38.13 -9.30 -15.26
CA THR A 536 38.27 -8.32 -14.17
C THR A 536 37.12 -8.37 -13.19
N SER A 537 37.31 -7.85 -11.97
CA SER A 537 36.27 -7.74 -10.94
C SER A 537 35.04 -6.95 -11.43
N GLN A 538 35.26 -5.88 -12.20
CA GLN A 538 34.18 -5.09 -12.80
C GLN A 538 33.41 -5.86 -13.87
N GLN A 539 34.08 -6.71 -14.69
CA GLN A 539 33.41 -7.57 -15.67
C GLN A 539 32.52 -8.60 -15.00
N ILE A 540 32.98 -9.21 -13.89
CA ILE A 540 32.12 -10.13 -13.10
C ILE A 540 30.93 -9.40 -12.47
N LYS A 541 31.12 -8.21 -11.91
CA LYS A 541 30.01 -7.39 -11.40
C LYS A 541 28.95 -7.13 -12.47
N ARG A 542 29.41 -6.74 -13.68
CA ARG A 542 28.49 -6.50 -14.81
C ARG A 542 27.76 -7.76 -15.26
N LEU A 543 28.44 -8.92 -15.22
CA LEU A 543 27.86 -10.21 -15.57
C LEU A 543 26.71 -10.55 -14.60
N VAL A 544 26.96 -10.48 -13.28
CA VAL A 544 25.96 -10.84 -12.27
C VAL A 544 24.81 -9.82 -12.24
N ASN A 545 25.10 -8.50 -12.35
CA ASN A 545 24.07 -7.47 -12.43
C ASN A 545 23.19 -7.64 -13.67
N ARG A 546 23.74 -8.11 -14.79
CA ARG A 546 22.96 -8.38 -16.00
C ARG A 546 22.04 -9.58 -15.85
N GLN A 547 22.49 -10.61 -15.16
CA GLN A 547 21.63 -11.74 -14.78
C GLN A 547 20.49 -11.28 -13.86
N ALA A 548 20.78 -10.42 -12.87
CA ALA A 548 19.77 -9.83 -11.99
C ALA A 548 18.74 -8.99 -12.79
N LEU A 549 19.22 -8.21 -13.77
CA LEU A 549 18.34 -7.43 -14.64
C LEU A 549 17.42 -8.33 -15.49
N TYR A 550 17.92 -9.45 -16.01
CA TYR A 550 17.07 -10.37 -16.77
C TYR A 550 15.99 -11.00 -15.91
N LEU A 551 16.32 -11.38 -14.67
CA LEU A 551 15.35 -11.92 -13.72
C LEU A 551 14.31 -10.88 -13.33
N PHE A 552 14.72 -9.62 -13.12
CA PHE A 552 13.83 -8.49 -12.87
C PHE A 552 12.87 -8.25 -14.03
N LEU A 553 13.40 -8.18 -15.27
CA LEU A 553 12.57 -7.96 -16.47
C LEU A 553 11.60 -9.12 -16.74
N MET A 554 11.92 -10.34 -16.31
CA MET A 554 11.02 -11.48 -16.43
C MET A 554 10.01 -11.55 -15.29
N GLY A 555 10.41 -11.27 -14.06
CA GLY A 555 9.54 -11.40 -12.87
C GLY A 555 8.55 -10.25 -12.69
N THR A 556 8.99 -9.01 -12.92
CA THR A 556 8.18 -7.81 -12.70
C THR A 556 6.88 -7.78 -13.52
N PRO A 557 6.84 -8.13 -14.82
CA PRO A 557 5.60 -8.10 -15.60
C PRO A 557 4.53 -9.06 -15.05
N PHE A 558 4.91 -10.25 -14.60
CA PHE A 558 3.98 -11.19 -13.96
C PHE A 558 3.45 -10.66 -12.63
N GLY A 559 4.33 -10.08 -11.80
CA GLY A 559 3.93 -9.46 -10.55
C GLY A 559 2.96 -8.30 -10.75
N LEU A 560 3.23 -7.42 -11.72
CA LEU A 560 2.35 -6.31 -12.10
C LEU A 560 0.98 -6.81 -12.57
N LEU A 561 0.97 -7.74 -13.55
CA LEU A 561 -0.27 -8.26 -14.13
C LEU A 561 -1.18 -8.86 -13.06
N PHE A 562 -0.66 -9.83 -12.31
CA PHE A 562 -1.45 -10.50 -11.28
C PHE A 562 -1.78 -9.58 -10.10
N GLY A 563 -0.89 -8.64 -9.75
CA GLY A 563 -1.13 -7.66 -8.70
C GLY A 563 -2.27 -6.69 -9.02
N ILE A 564 -2.30 -6.17 -10.25
CA ILE A 564 -3.40 -5.30 -10.71
C ILE A 564 -4.71 -6.08 -10.82
N LEU A 565 -4.67 -7.27 -11.40
CA LEU A 565 -5.88 -8.11 -11.54
C LEU A 565 -6.49 -8.42 -10.17
N LEU A 566 -5.68 -8.87 -9.22
CA LEU A 566 -6.18 -9.20 -7.89
C LEU A 566 -6.61 -7.95 -7.11
N GLY A 567 -5.82 -6.89 -7.15
CA GLY A 567 -6.18 -5.63 -6.48
C GLY A 567 -7.52 -5.08 -6.99
N ARG A 568 -7.74 -5.13 -8.32
CA ARG A 568 -9.01 -4.71 -8.91
C ARG A 568 -10.18 -5.63 -8.53
N SER A 569 -9.94 -6.93 -8.38
CA SER A 569 -11.00 -7.88 -7.99
C SER A 569 -11.41 -7.74 -6.53
N ILE A 570 -10.48 -7.34 -5.65
CA ILE A 570 -10.74 -7.15 -4.22
C ILE A 570 -11.30 -5.76 -3.93
N LEU A 571 -10.98 -4.77 -4.75
CA LEU A 571 -11.35 -3.38 -4.51
C LEU A 571 -12.86 -3.16 -4.26
N PRO A 572 -13.80 -3.73 -5.04
CA PRO A 572 -15.24 -3.57 -4.77
C PRO A 572 -15.63 -4.09 -3.39
N ALA A 573 -15.13 -5.25 -3.00
CA ALA A 573 -15.40 -5.83 -1.68
C ALA A 573 -14.80 -4.97 -0.53
N ALA A 574 -13.61 -4.40 -0.75
CA ALA A 574 -13.00 -3.50 0.22
C ALA A 574 -13.78 -2.18 0.36
N LEU A 575 -14.42 -1.72 -0.70
CA LEU A 575 -15.20 -0.48 -0.70
C LEU A 575 -16.59 -0.66 -0.11
N GLN A 576 -17.21 -1.82 -0.28
CA GLN A 576 -18.48 -2.14 0.39
C GLN A 576 -18.38 -2.02 1.93
N MET A 577 -17.19 -2.22 2.48
CA MET A 577 -16.89 -2.00 3.88
C MET A 577 -17.16 -0.55 4.36
N PHE A 578 -16.92 0.43 3.51
CA PHE A 578 -17.06 1.85 3.86
C PHE A 578 -18.40 2.45 3.42
N ALA A 579 -19.19 1.72 2.65
CA ALA A 579 -20.41 2.23 2.03
C ALA A 579 -21.69 1.49 2.46
N ALA A 580 -21.59 0.47 3.28
CA ALA A 580 -22.76 -0.30 3.70
C ALA A 580 -23.72 0.52 4.55
N ASP A 581 -23.26 1.57 5.25
CA ASP A 581 -24.13 2.50 5.98
C ASP A 581 -24.95 3.44 5.08
N TYR A 582 -24.70 3.46 3.76
CA TYR A 582 -25.16 4.55 2.92
C TYR A 582 -25.94 4.20 1.66
N SER A 583 -26.51 3.02 1.49
CA SER A 583 -27.55 2.90 0.45
C SER A 583 -27.71 1.59 -0.31
N GLY A 584 -27.05 0.49 0.01
CA GLY A 584 -27.28 -0.78 -0.71
C GLY A 584 -27.03 -0.76 -2.24
N LYS A 585 -26.53 0.35 -2.79
CA LYS A 585 -26.28 0.54 -4.23
C LYS A 585 -24.84 0.21 -4.61
N ASN A 586 -24.64 -0.31 -5.81
CA ASN A 586 -23.32 -0.63 -6.36
C ASN A 586 -22.39 0.58 -6.37
N ILE A 587 -21.25 0.49 -5.66
CA ILE A 587 -20.23 1.52 -5.66
C ILE A 587 -19.53 1.52 -7.01
N GLU A 588 -19.58 2.64 -7.71
CA GLU A 588 -18.81 2.84 -8.92
C GLU A 588 -17.34 3.07 -8.59
N VAL A 589 -16.49 2.12 -8.97
CA VAL A 589 -15.04 2.22 -8.78
C VAL A 589 -14.48 3.32 -9.68
N SER A 590 -13.92 4.37 -9.08
CA SER A 590 -13.28 5.46 -9.82
C SER A 590 -12.13 4.98 -10.71
N THR A 591 -11.73 5.78 -11.70
CA THR A 591 -10.63 5.46 -12.60
C THR A 591 -9.31 5.38 -11.87
N LEU A 592 -8.69 4.19 -11.86
CA LEU A 592 -7.41 3.95 -11.19
C LEU A 592 -6.24 4.64 -11.91
N PRO A 593 -5.33 5.28 -11.18
CA PRO A 593 -4.12 5.88 -11.75
C PRO A 593 -3.07 4.80 -12.09
N TYR A 594 -3.39 3.92 -13.07
CA TYR A 594 -2.55 2.76 -13.42
C TYR A 594 -1.09 3.11 -13.70
N TRP A 595 -0.80 4.23 -14.34
CA TRP A 595 0.57 4.65 -14.62
C TRP A 595 1.37 4.92 -13.35
N GLY A 596 0.78 5.53 -12.34
CA GLY A 596 1.41 5.73 -11.03
C GLY A 596 1.68 4.41 -10.32
N ILE A 597 0.70 3.49 -10.31
CA ILE A 597 0.82 2.15 -9.72
C ILE A 597 1.94 1.36 -10.40
N ILE A 598 1.96 1.33 -11.74
CA ILE A 598 2.98 0.62 -12.53
C ILE A 598 4.38 1.21 -12.26
N ALA A 599 4.52 2.53 -12.31
CA ALA A 599 5.79 3.21 -12.07
C ALA A 599 6.31 2.97 -10.65
N GLY A 600 5.45 3.11 -9.64
CA GLY A 600 5.78 2.85 -8.23
C GLY A 600 6.20 1.40 -7.99
N ALA A 601 5.48 0.44 -8.55
CA ALA A 601 5.79 -0.98 -8.40
C ALA A 601 7.09 -1.39 -9.12
N ILE A 602 7.38 -0.83 -10.30
CA ILE A 602 8.65 -1.05 -11.01
C ILE A 602 9.81 -0.48 -10.20
N LEU A 603 9.68 0.74 -9.69
CA LEU A 603 10.70 1.39 -8.86
C LEU A 603 10.95 0.59 -7.57
N PHE A 604 9.90 0.21 -6.87
CA PHE A 604 9.98 -0.60 -5.66
C PHE A 604 10.66 -1.95 -5.90
N SER A 605 10.21 -2.69 -6.92
CA SER A 605 10.77 -3.99 -7.28
C SER A 605 12.24 -3.85 -7.72
N GLY A 606 12.57 -2.85 -8.53
CA GLY A 606 13.93 -2.55 -8.97
C GLY A 606 14.86 -2.23 -7.80
N LEU A 607 14.42 -1.40 -6.86
CA LEU A 607 15.16 -1.05 -5.64
C LEU A 607 15.38 -2.28 -4.76
N THR A 608 14.34 -3.09 -4.56
CA THR A 608 14.43 -4.34 -3.77
C THR A 608 15.43 -5.32 -4.39
N VAL A 609 15.40 -5.54 -5.71
CA VAL A 609 16.36 -6.39 -6.42
C VAL A 609 17.78 -5.82 -6.31
N TYR A 610 17.95 -4.51 -6.48
CA TYR A 610 19.26 -3.85 -6.39
C TYR A 610 19.88 -4.00 -4.99
N ILE A 611 19.12 -3.73 -3.92
CA ILE A 611 19.58 -3.85 -2.54
C ILE A 611 19.93 -5.30 -2.22
N SER A 612 19.06 -6.25 -2.61
CA SER A 612 19.22 -7.68 -2.34
C SER A 612 20.44 -8.28 -3.01
N THR A 613 20.75 -7.86 -4.23
CA THR A 613 21.85 -8.43 -5.02
C THR A 613 23.22 -7.82 -4.70
N ARG A 614 23.26 -6.60 -4.13
CA ARG A 614 24.50 -5.84 -3.94
C ARG A 614 25.60 -6.57 -3.16
N LYS A 615 25.24 -7.27 -2.07
CA LYS A 615 26.19 -8.06 -1.26
C LYS A 615 26.71 -9.25 -2.03
N SER A 616 25.83 -9.99 -2.72
CA SER A 616 26.17 -11.17 -3.50
C SER A 616 27.05 -10.82 -4.70
N VAL A 617 26.76 -9.73 -5.40
CA VAL A 617 27.59 -9.18 -6.48
C VAL A 617 28.98 -8.78 -6.00
N LYS A 618 29.09 -8.14 -4.83
CA LYS A 618 30.39 -7.79 -4.22
C LYS A 618 31.19 -9.06 -3.87
N LYS A 619 30.55 -10.08 -3.32
CA LYS A 619 31.16 -11.38 -3.01
C LYS A 619 31.70 -12.07 -4.28
N ALA A 620 30.87 -12.18 -5.32
CA ALA A 620 31.27 -12.75 -6.62
C ALA A 620 32.47 -12.07 -7.23
N SER A 621 32.55 -10.75 -7.15
CA SER A 621 33.60 -9.95 -7.78
C SER A 621 34.96 -9.97 -7.03
N ARG A 622 34.99 -10.39 -5.77
CA ARG A 622 36.19 -10.40 -4.92
C ARG A 622 36.81 -11.78 -4.75
N VAL A 623 36.25 -12.79 -5.39
CA VAL A 623 36.79 -14.16 -5.32
C VAL A 623 38.17 -14.20 -5.92
N SER A 624 39.15 -14.72 -5.17
CA SER A 624 40.52 -14.99 -5.67
C SER A 624 40.50 -16.16 -6.68
N PRO A 625 41.30 -16.11 -7.76
CA PRO A 625 41.39 -17.21 -8.72
C PRO A 625 41.73 -18.55 -8.07
N ILE A 626 42.66 -18.58 -7.12
CA ILE A 626 43.13 -19.80 -6.44
C ILE A 626 42.08 -20.26 -5.42
N GLU A 627 41.54 -19.36 -4.65
CA GLU A 627 40.51 -19.64 -3.65
C GLU A 627 39.28 -20.25 -4.32
N ALA A 628 38.90 -19.79 -5.50
CA ALA A 628 37.76 -20.31 -6.26
C ALA A 628 38.03 -21.70 -6.87
N ILE A 629 39.24 -21.99 -7.32
CA ILE A 629 39.63 -23.34 -7.84
C ILE A 629 39.68 -24.35 -6.70
N ARG A 630 40.15 -23.95 -5.52
CA ARG A 630 40.22 -24.74 -4.30
C ARG A 630 38.98 -24.69 -3.43
N TYR A 631 37.97 -23.94 -3.85
CA TYR A 631 36.75 -23.71 -3.06
C TYR A 631 36.04 -25.05 -2.85
N VAL A 632 36.35 -25.64 -1.72
CA VAL A 632 35.50 -26.58 -1.01
C VAL A 632 34.86 -25.72 0.08
N GLU A 633 33.58 -25.76 0.22
CA GLU A 633 32.85 -25.02 1.26
C GLU A 633 33.23 -25.55 2.65
N GLN A 634 34.51 -25.34 3.00
CA GLN A 634 35.04 -25.63 4.33
C GLN A 634 34.81 -24.37 5.16
N ASP A 635 33.80 -24.46 6.02
CA ASP A 635 33.70 -23.55 7.13
C ASP A 635 35.03 -23.60 7.92
N THR A 636 35.71 -22.46 8.01
CA THR A 636 36.78 -22.21 8.96
C THR A 636 36.26 -22.15 10.40
N VAL A 637 35.42 -23.08 10.77
CA VAL A 637 35.04 -23.27 12.16
C VAL A 637 36.10 -24.22 12.69
N SER A 638 36.98 -23.73 13.57
CA SER A 638 37.86 -24.57 14.37
C SER A 638 37.00 -25.63 15.04
N ILE A 639 37.11 -26.87 14.53
CA ILE A 639 36.37 -28.00 15.08
C ILE A 639 37.06 -28.32 16.41
N LYS A 640 36.52 -27.72 17.50
CA LYS A 640 36.82 -28.27 18.83
C LYS A 640 36.35 -29.72 18.81
N ARG A 641 37.29 -30.65 18.78
CA ARG A 641 37.01 -32.08 18.90
C ARG A 641 36.26 -32.30 20.20
N LYS A 642 34.95 -32.38 20.15
CA LYS A 642 34.17 -32.91 21.25
C LYS A 642 34.25 -34.42 21.19
N LYS A 643 34.91 -35.04 22.16
CA LYS A 643 34.81 -36.47 22.40
C LYS A 643 33.35 -36.77 22.81
N THR A 644 32.59 -37.42 21.93
CA THR A 644 31.26 -37.93 22.27
C THR A 644 31.26 -39.41 22.18
N ASN A 645 30.96 -40.06 23.28
CA ASN A 645 30.90 -41.55 23.42
C ASN A 645 29.55 -42.12 22.90
N THR A 646 28.73 -41.33 22.21
CA THR A 646 27.42 -41.77 21.71
C THR A 646 27.40 -41.70 20.21
N GLY A 647 26.96 -42.77 19.55
CA GLY A 647 26.89 -42.92 18.11
C GLY A 647 26.09 -41.82 17.39
N ALA A 648 26.22 -41.84 16.05
CA ALA A 648 25.57 -40.87 15.16
C ALA A 648 24.04 -41.01 15.18
N VAL A 649 23.36 -40.15 15.93
CA VAL A 649 21.90 -40.11 15.98
C VAL A 649 21.43 -39.04 14.98
N ILE A 650 20.52 -39.39 14.06
CA ILE A 650 20.00 -38.54 12.98
C ILE A 650 19.59 -37.14 13.45
N PRO A 651 18.86 -36.93 14.58
CA PRO A 651 18.51 -35.60 15.05
C PRO A 651 19.71 -34.71 15.42
N ARG A 652 20.80 -35.33 15.99
CA ARG A 652 22.02 -34.57 16.29
C ARG A 652 22.77 -34.14 15.03
N MET A 653 22.79 -35.03 14.01
CA MET A 653 23.37 -34.72 12.72
C MET A 653 22.58 -33.59 12.03
N ALA A 654 21.25 -33.64 12.07
CA ALA A 654 20.39 -32.59 11.53
C ALA A 654 20.64 -31.24 12.24
N LYS A 655 20.69 -31.22 13.59
CA LYS A 655 20.97 -30.01 14.38
C LYS A 655 22.39 -29.48 14.10
N ALA A 656 23.39 -30.33 13.99
CA ALA A 656 24.76 -29.92 13.63
C ALA A 656 24.81 -29.31 12.22
N ASN A 657 24.05 -29.87 11.28
CA ASN A 657 23.94 -29.34 9.92
C ASN A 657 23.29 -27.97 9.86
N LEU A 658 22.20 -27.74 10.60
CA LEU A 658 21.57 -26.42 10.71
C LEU A 658 22.51 -25.39 11.36
N GLN A 659 23.31 -25.80 12.33
CA GLN A 659 24.27 -24.92 13.01
C GLN A 659 25.51 -24.57 12.17
N ARG A 660 25.79 -25.31 11.11
CA ARG A 660 26.96 -25.11 10.24
C ARG A 660 26.85 -23.77 9.46
N ASN A 661 25.64 -23.40 9.03
CA ASN A 661 25.33 -22.16 8.31
C ASN A 661 24.37 -21.25 9.10
N LYS A 662 24.74 -20.88 10.32
CA LYS A 662 23.87 -20.15 11.29
C LYS A 662 23.14 -18.94 10.69
N ARG A 663 23.85 -18.09 9.93
CA ARG A 663 23.24 -16.89 9.34
C ARG A 663 22.10 -17.23 8.38
N ARG A 664 22.31 -18.20 7.50
CA ARG A 664 21.31 -18.64 6.52
C ARG A 664 20.10 -19.28 7.21
N THR A 665 20.35 -20.16 8.19
CA THR A 665 19.29 -20.78 9.00
C THR A 665 18.48 -19.74 9.75
N VAL A 666 19.12 -18.75 10.38
CA VAL A 666 18.44 -17.65 11.10
C VAL A 666 17.54 -16.86 10.15
N PHE A 667 17.98 -16.48 8.96
CA PHE A 667 17.14 -15.74 8.00
C PHE A 667 15.91 -16.54 7.57
N ILE A 668 16.01 -17.84 7.41
CA ILE A 668 14.86 -18.68 7.03
C ILE A 668 13.90 -18.83 8.20
N VAL A 669 14.45 -19.06 9.42
CA VAL A 669 13.61 -19.10 10.63
C VAL A 669 12.86 -17.78 10.80
N ILE A 670 13.52 -16.63 10.67
CA ILE A 670 12.87 -15.31 10.74
C ILE A 670 11.77 -15.20 9.67
N SER A 671 12.03 -15.59 8.42
CA SER A 671 11.06 -15.53 7.33
C SER A 671 9.82 -16.38 7.61
N LEU A 672 10.01 -17.62 8.08
CA LEU A 672 8.91 -18.53 8.43
C LEU A 672 8.13 -18.03 9.66
N THR A 673 8.85 -17.60 10.69
CA THR A 673 8.22 -17.06 11.92
C THR A 673 7.39 -15.84 11.60
N LEU A 674 7.93 -14.90 10.80
CA LEU A 674 7.20 -13.69 10.41
C LEU A 674 5.93 -14.04 9.62
N SER A 675 5.99 -15.03 8.74
CA SER A 675 4.82 -15.49 7.99
C SER A 675 3.74 -16.07 8.91
N ILE A 676 4.12 -16.89 9.87
CA ILE A 676 3.19 -17.52 10.81
C ILE A 676 2.59 -16.47 11.76
N VAL A 677 3.44 -15.57 12.29
CA VAL A 677 3.00 -14.49 13.17
C VAL A 677 2.00 -13.59 12.45
N PHE A 678 2.29 -13.20 11.20
CA PHE A 678 1.40 -12.34 10.43
C PHE A 678 0.04 -13.02 10.16
N LEU A 679 0.04 -14.26 9.66
CA LEU A 679 -1.19 -15.03 9.44
C LEU A 679 -2.02 -15.16 10.73
N ASN A 680 -1.36 -15.48 11.83
CA ASN A 680 -2.03 -15.64 13.12
C ASN A 680 -2.57 -14.31 13.64
N SER A 681 -1.84 -13.21 13.45
CA SER A 681 -2.31 -11.87 13.84
C SER A 681 -3.56 -11.44 13.08
N VAL A 682 -3.61 -11.70 11.76
CA VAL A 682 -4.80 -11.43 10.94
C VAL A 682 -5.99 -12.26 11.41
N PHE A 683 -5.78 -13.55 11.67
CA PHE A 683 -6.83 -14.43 12.15
C PHE A 683 -7.33 -14.00 13.53
N ILE A 684 -6.43 -13.71 14.47
CA ILE A 684 -6.79 -13.24 15.82
C ILE A 684 -7.57 -11.93 15.73
N PHE A 685 -7.07 -10.96 14.96
CA PHE A 685 -7.75 -9.67 14.79
C PHE A 685 -9.18 -9.86 14.25
N SER A 686 -9.35 -10.70 13.23
CA SER A 686 -10.66 -10.96 12.65
C SER A 686 -11.59 -11.75 13.57
N SER A 687 -11.06 -12.72 14.34
CA SER A 687 -11.86 -13.53 15.27
C SER A 687 -12.13 -12.85 16.61
N SER A 688 -11.38 -11.80 16.96
CA SER A 688 -11.59 -11.04 18.19
C SER A 688 -12.70 -9.99 18.05
N PHE A 689 -13.15 -9.74 16.81
CA PHE A 689 -14.27 -8.84 16.57
C PHE A 689 -15.58 -9.60 16.76
N ASP A 690 -16.29 -9.30 17.83
CA ASP A 690 -17.59 -9.85 18.14
C ASP A 690 -18.68 -8.99 17.47
N GLU A 691 -19.35 -9.56 16.47
CA GLU A 691 -20.37 -8.87 15.69
C GLU A 691 -21.61 -8.59 16.53
N ASP A 692 -22.00 -9.54 17.39
CA ASP A 692 -23.21 -9.42 18.18
C ASP A 692 -23.07 -8.33 19.25
N VAL A 693 -21.92 -8.28 19.95
CA VAL A 693 -21.62 -7.22 20.91
C VAL A 693 -21.58 -5.83 20.25
N TYR A 694 -21.00 -5.75 19.02
CA TYR A 694 -20.99 -4.48 18.31
C TYR A 694 -22.41 -4.01 17.97
N ILE A 695 -23.24 -4.92 17.47
CA ILE A 695 -24.62 -4.61 17.07
C ILE A 695 -25.47 -4.25 18.29
N GLU A 696 -25.35 -5.00 19.39
CA GLU A 696 -26.07 -4.74 20.65
C GLU A 696 -25.75 -3.35 21.22
N ASN A 697 -24.52 -2.85 20.99
CA ASN A 697 -24.15 -1.47 21.36
C ASN A 697 -24.69 -0.43 20.38
N GLN A 698 -25.12 -0.81 19.17
CA GLN A 698 -25.66 0.13 18.18
C GLN A 698 -27.19 0.17 18.19
N THR A 699 -27.85 -0.96 18.37
CA THR A 699 -29.32 -1.04 18.40
C THR A 699 -29.78 -2.24 19.20
N ARG A 700 -30.92 -2.11 19.89
CA ARG A 700 -31.62 -3.18 20.60
C ARG A 700 -32.90 -3.57 19.91
N SER A 701 -33.16 -3.00 18.74
CA SER A 701 -34.32 -3.31 17.89
C SER A 701 -33.86 -3.93 16.60
N ASP A 702 -34.59 -4.91 16.08
CA ASP A 702 -34.28 -5.48 14.77
C ASP A 702 -34.49 -4.47 13.66
N PHE A 703 -35.57 -3.68 13.77
CA PHE A 703 -35.94 -2.64 12.82
C PHE A 703 -36.38 -1.37 13.55
N ARG A 704 -36.03 -0.25 12.96
CA ARG A 704 -36.53 1.07 13.29
C ARG A 704 -37.00 1.78 12.04
N VAL A 705 -38.20 2.31 12.08
CA VAL A 705 -38.78 3.11 11.01
C VAL A 705 -38.97 4.53 11.49
N TYR A 706 -38.67 5.50 10.64
CA TYR A 706 -38.80 6.93 10.93
C TYR A 706 -39.13 7.71 9.66
N SER A 707 -39.53 8.97 9.81
CA SER A 707 -39.82 9.82 8.64
C SER A 707 -38.54 10.16 7.87
N PRO A 708 -38.52 10.08 6.54
CA PRO A 708 -37.37 10.50 5.71
C PRO A 708 -36.94 11.97 5.97
N VAL A 709 -37.87 12.83 6.33
CA VAL A 709 -37.62 14.25 6.63
C VAL A 709 -36.63 14.43 7.79
N ILE A 710 -36.62 13.51 8.75
CA ILE A 710 -35.70 13.53 9.89
C ILE A 710 -34.25 13.31 9.45
N GLN A 711 -34.01 12.62 8.33
CA GLN A 711 -32.69 12.42 7.75
C GLN A 711 -32.17 13.59 6.92
N ALA A 712 -33.08 14.50 6.49
CA ALA A 712 -32.65 15.65 5.73
C ALA A 712 -31.74 16.55 6.59
N ALA A 713 -30.73 17.16 5.97
CA ALA A 713 -29.72 17.99 6.64
C ALA A 713 -30.29 19.20 7.42
N TRP A 714 -31.56 19.42 7.31
CA TRP A 714 -32.33 20.54 7.86
C TRP A 714 -33.38 20.02 8.84
N GLY A 715 -32.99 19.23 9.82
CA GLY A 715 -33.84 18.67 10.87
C GLY A 715 -34.63 19.72 11.69
N ASP A 716 -34.52 20.97 11.34
CA ASP A 716 -35.21 22.11 11.89
C ASP A 716 -36.69 22.17 11.49
N ASN A 717 -37.11 21.32 10.56
CA ASN A 717 -38.48 21.28 10.04
C ASN A 717 -39.29 20.07 10.55
N PHE A 718 -38.91 19.47 11.70
CA PHE A 718 -39.72 18.42 12.30
C PHE A 718 -41.02 19.02 12.88
N GLY A 719 -42.08 18.94 12.09
CA GLY A 719 -43.44 19.34 12.46
C GLY A 719 -44.34 18.10 12.60
N HIS A 720 -45.63 18.35 12.88
CA HIS A 720 -46.62 17.27 12.96
C HIS A 720 -46.77 16.47 11.66
N ASP A 721 -46.63 17.14 10.53
CA ASP A 721 -46.66 16.54 9.21
C ASP A 721 -45.43 15.65 8.91
N SER A 722 -44.41 15.72 9.77
CA SER A 722 -43.18 14.91 9.65
C SER A 722 -43.25 13.63 10.47
N ALA A 723 -44.40 13.26 11.03
CA ALA A 723 -44.60 12.02 11.75
C ALA A 723 -44.40 10.79 10.86
N VAL A 724 -44.03 9.67 11.47
CA VAL A 724 -44.17 8.37 10.80
C VAL A 724 -45.64 8.15 10.51
N PRO A 725 -46.04 7.86 9.22
CA PRO A 725 -47.44 7.71 8.87
C PRO A 725 -48.10 6.55 9.63
N GLU A 726 -49.24 6.79 10.28
CA GLU A 726 -50.00 5.73 10.99
C GLU A 726 -50.29 4.55 10.08
N LYS A 727 -50.65 4.82 8.82
CA LYS A 727 -50.92 3.79 7.82
C LYS A 727 -49.69 2.88 7.63
N ALA A 728 -48.48 3.43 7.55
CA ALA A 728 -47.26 2.63 7.40
C ALA A 728 -47.03 1.74 8.65
N VAL A 729 -47.27 2.30 9.82
CA VAL A 729 -47.14 1.54 11.08
C VAL A 729 -48.13 0.36 11.10
N GLU A 730 -49.39 0.58 10.69
CA GLU A 730 -50.38 -0.49 10.64
C GLU A 730 -50.05 -1.57 9.62
N GLU A 731 -49.60 -1.18 8.43
CA GLU A 731 -49.16 -2.12 7.39
C GLU A 731 -47.94 -2.93 7.82
N ILE A 732 -46.99 -2.33 8.56
CA ILE A 732 -45.84 -3.05 9.13
C ILE A 732 -46.29 -4.06 10.18
N LYS A 733 -47.24 -3.72 11.05
CA LYS A 733 -47.76 -4.61 12.09
C LYS A 733 -48.49 -5.81 11.54
N GLU A 734 -49.08 -5.67 10.34
CA GLU A 734 -49.73 -6.80 9.64
C GLU A 734 -48.73 -7.78 9.02
N GLN A 735 -47.43 -7.43 8.92
CA GLN A 735 -46.40 -8.31 8.39
C GLN A 735 -46.13 -9.49 9.33
N PRO A 736 -45.74 -10.65 8.80
CA PRO A 736 -45.52 -11.83 9.62
C PRO A 736 -44.28 -11.66 10.54
N GLY A 737 -44.40 -12.12 11.77
CA GLY A 737 -43.31 -12.21 12.71
C GLY A 737 -42.96 -10.92 13.45
N VAL A 738 -43.71 -9.83 13.29
CA VAL A 738 -43.51 -8.58 14.03
C VAL A 738 -43.87 -8.77 15.50
N THR A 739 -42.97 -8.31 16.39
CA THR A 739 -43.10 -8.43 17.83
C THR A 739 -42.44 -7.24 18.52
N ASN A 740 -42.67 -7.08 19.84
CA ASN A 740 -42.02 -6.05 20.69
C ASN A 740 -42.13 -4.64 20.11
N GLU A 741 -43.30 -4.27 19.60
CA GLU A 741 -43.56 -2.95 19.04
C GLU A 741 -43.30 -1.84 20.09
N ALA A 742 -42.54 -0.84 19.73
CA ALA A 742 -42.21 0.30 20.56
C ALA A 742 -42.39 1.61 19.80
N TYR A 743 -42.96 2.58 20.51
CA TYR A 743 -43.30 3.89 19.97
C TYR A 743 -42.47 4.94 20.65
N LEU A 744 -41.89 5.85 19.86
CA LEU A 744 -41.17 7.01 20.37
C LEU A 744 -41.77 8.27 19.76
N TYR A 745 -42.40 9.08 20.59
CA TYR A 745 -42.96 10.37 20.22
C TYR A 745 -41.99 11.47 20.56
N ARG A 746 -42.08 12.63 19.91
CA ARG A 746 -41.29 13.83 20.18
C ARG A 746 -42.15 15.08 20.01
N ASN A 747 -41.89 16.10 20.82
CA ASN A 747 -42.49 17.42 20.61
C ASN A 747 -41.88 18.08 19.34
N THR A 748 -42.64 18.99 18.75
CA THR A 748 -42.31 19.73 17.52
C THR A 748 -42.23 21.21 17.75
N PHE A 749 -41.81 21.98 16.76
CA PHE A 749 -41.87 23.45 16.81
C PHE A 749 -43.28 24.00 16.77
N GLU A 750 -44.26 23.20 16.33
CA GLU A 750 -45.66 23.57 16.30
C GLU A 750 -46.32 23.48 17.69
N ASP A 751 -45.66 22.85 18.66
CA ASP A 751 -46.05 22.77 20.06
C ASP A 751 -45.60 23.99 20.87
N ASP A 752 -45.52 25.18 20.28
CA ASP A 752 -44.98 26.43 20.85
C ASP A 752 -45.76 26.98 22.01
N HIS A 753 -47.00 26.52 22.20
CA HIS A 753 -47.84 26.82 23.35
C HIS A 753 -47.47 26.02 24.62
N ILE A 754 -46.60 24.99 24.45
CA ILE A 754 -46.10 24.17 25.54
C ILE A 754 -44.62 24.48 25.77
N SER A 755 -44.28 24.86 26.98
CA SER A 755 -42.89 25.10 27.38
C SER A 755 -42.56 24.38 28.67
N CYS A 756 -41.29 24.26 28.97
CA CYS A 756 -40.82 23.69 30.23
C CYS A 756 -39.66 24.47 30.83
N ASP A 757 -39.54 24.46 32.14
CA ASP A 757 -38.44 25.10 32.85
C ASP A 757 -37.80 24.11 33.79
N TRP A 758 -36.47 24.01 33.66
CA TRP A 758 -35.66 23.15 34.52
C TRP A 758 -34.77 23.94 35.49
N GLY A 759 -35.09 25.25 35.71
CA GLY A 759 -34.47 26.07 36.73
C GLY A 759 -33.05 26.58 36.42
N THR A 760 -32.53 26.33 35.26
CA THR A 760 -31.21 26.82 34.86
C THR A 760 -31.28 28.18 34.18
N PRO A 761 -30.44 29.16 34.57
CA PRO A 761 -30.50 30.49 33.95
C PRO A 761 -30.03 30.47 32.49
N TYR A 762 -30.79 31.03 31.59
CA TYR A 762 -30.47 31.29 30.19
C TYR A 762 -30.65 32.77 29.90
N VAL A 763 -29.92 33.26 28.91
CA VAL A 763 -29.99 34.66 28.46
C VAL A 763 -30.71 34.67 27.13
N VAL A 764 -31.72 35.49 26.97
CA VAL A 764 -32.40 35.72 25.69
C VAL A 764 -31.42 36.44 24.75
N ASP A 765 -31.08 35.83 23.67
CA ASP A 765 -30.22 36.38 22.62
C ASP A 765 -30.89 36.27 21.25
N ASN A 766 -31.56 37.31 20.86
CA ASN A 766 -32.26 37.34 19.58
C ASN A 766 -31.34 37.55 18.36
N THR A 767 -30.06 37.85 18.55
CA THR A 767 -29.13 38.13 17.45
C THR A 767 -28.87 36.91 16.57
N ASN A 768 -29.14 35.73 17.09
CA ASN A 768 -28.93 34.46 16.36
C ASN A 768 -30.23 33.85 15.77
N LYS A 769 -31.36 34.49 15.91
CA LYS A 769 -32.65 33.95 15.49
C LYS A 769 -32.78 33.75 13.97
N GLU A 770 -32.35 34.75 13.20
CA GLU A 770 -32.36 34.69 11.74
C GLU A 770 -31.39 33.62 11.17
N GLN A 771 -30.32 33.36 11.90
CA GLN A 771 -29.28 32.39 11.47
C GLN A 771 -29.69 30.92 11.59
N ARG A 772 -30.70 30.61 12.40
CA ARG A 772 -31.10 29.24 12.70
C ARG A 772 -32.44 28.83 12.08
N MET A 773 -33.02 29.66 11.23
CA MET A 773 -34.29 29.41 10.55
C MET A 773 -35.44 29.07 11.53
N LEU A 774 -35.41 29.63 12.72
CA LEU A 774 -36.45 29.41 13.71
C LEU A 774 -37.76 30.12 13.26
N PRO A 775 -38.92 29.51 13.52
CA PRO A 775 -40.19 30.16 13.37
C PRO A 775 -40.23 31.54 14.05
N GLU A 776 -40.91 32.52 13.45
CA GLU A 776 -40.92 33.92 13.96
C GLU A 776 -41.39 34.05 15.42
N HIS A 777 -42.23 33.14 15.87
CA HIS A 777 -42.81 33.11 17.21
C HIS A 777 -41.87 32.54 18.28
N LEU A 778 -40.76 31.91 17.95
CA LEU A 778 -39.80 31.43 18.90
C LEU A 778 -38.62 32.41 19.08
N ASN A 779 -38.14 32.57 20.29
CA ASN A 779 -36.90 33.29 20.60
C ASN A 779 -35.74 32.31 20.84
N LEU A 780 -34.51 32.82 20.85
CA LEU A 780 -33.35 32.05 21.20
C LEU A 780 -32.83 32.44 22.58
N GLY A 781 -32.59 31.43 23.39
CA GLY A 781 -31.87 31.57 24.63
C GLY A 781 -30.48 30.95 24.51
N VAL A 782 -29.50 31.49 25.21
CA VAL A 782 -28.19 30.92 25.35
C VAL A 782 -27.96 30.47 26.76
N TYR A 783 -27.80 29.17 26.94
CA TYR A 783 -27.36 28.57 28.20
C TYR A 783 -25.83 28.44 28.17
N ARG A 784 -25.13 28.99 29.13
CA ARG A 784 -23.67 28.97 29.21
C ARG A 784 -23.19 27.98 30.26
N THR A 785 -22.38 27.04 29.84
CA THR A 785 -21.60 26.13 30.70
C THR A 785 -20.14 26.55 30.71
N GLU A 786 -19.33 25.92 31.57
CA GLU A 786 -17.88 26.11 31.56
C GLU A 786 -17.22 25.70 30.23
N ASN A 787 -17.88 24.82 29.46
CA ASN A 787 -17.38 24.27 28.19
C ASN A 787 -17.94 24.97 26.93
N GLY A 788 -18.76 25.99 27.07
CA GLY A 788 -19.34 26.70 25.93
C GLY A 788 -20.79 27.18 26.18
N GLY A 789 -21.41 27.76 25.16
CA GLY A 789 -22.81 28.17 25.16
C GLY A 789 -23.67 27.21 24.35
N HIS A 790 -24.77 26.74 24.94
CA HIS A 790 -25.79 25.95 24.23
C HIS A 790 -26.98 26.86 23.92
N THR A 791 -27.56 26.66 22.74
CA THR A 791 -28.70 27.49 22.31
C THR A 791 -29.99 26.73 22.52
N VAL A 792 -30.94 27.35 23.14
CA VAL A 792 -32.29 26.81 23.39
C VAL A 792 -33.36 27.65 22.70
N GLY A 793 -34.31 27.00 22.05
CA GLY A 793 -35.50 27.68 21.55
C GLY A 793 -36.42 28.06 22.69
N LEU A 794 -36.83 29.33 22.75
CA LEU A 794 -37.74 29.89 23.76
C LEU A 794 -39.10 30.22 23.14
N THR A 795 -40.13 29.83 23.81
CA THR A 795 -41.49 30.17 23.46
C THR A 795 -41.76 31.66 23.73
N ALA A 796 -42.96 32.17 23.40
CA ALA A 796 -43.34 33.59 23.56
C ALA A 796 -43.29 34.05 25.02
N ASP A 797 -43.46 33.16 25.96
CA ASP A 797 -43.35 33.39 27.40
C ASP A 797 -41.91 33.31 27.97
N ASN A 798 -40.91 33.17 27.07
CA ASN A 798 -39.48 33.05 27.37
C ASN A 798 -39.08 31.80 28.17
N HIS A 799 -39.88 30.75 28.16
CA HIS A 799 -39.48 29.43 28.63
C HIS A 799 -38.96 28.54 27.50
N PRO A 800 -38.04 27.63 27.78
CA PRO A 800 -37.57 26.71 26.76
C PRO A 800 -38.69 25.81 26.23
N LEU A 801 -38.66 25.58 24.92
CA LEU A 801 -39.54 24.60 24.27
C LEU A 801 -39.29 23.17 24.83
N GLY A 802 -38.08 22.89 25.25
CA GLY A 802 -37.66 21.60 25.77
C GLY A 802 -37.45 20.56 24.65
N ASN A 803 -36.69 19.52 24.95
CA ASN A 803 -36.50 18.39 24.07
C ASN A 803 -37.16 17.16 24.71
N VAL A 804 -38.46 17.03 24.47
CA VAL A 804 -39.34 16.11 25.23
C VAL A 804 -39.72 14.92 24.34
N PHE A 805 -39.55 13.75 24.90
CA PHE A 805 -39.90 12.48 24.26
C PHE A 805 -40.91 11.70 25.08
N GLY A 806 -41.90 11.12 24.39
CA GLY A 806 -42.86 10.17 24.97
C GLY A 806 -42.51 8.76 24.46
N PHE A 807 -42.45 7.79 25.33
CA PHE A 807 -42.10 6.43 24.92
C PHE A 807 -43.08 5.37 25.47
N SER A 808 -43.28 4.32 24.68
CA SER A 808 -44.13 3.20 25.06
C SER A 808 -43.45 2.25 26.01
N GLU A 809 -44.25 1.33 26.59
CA GLU A 809 -43.80 0.36 27.57
C GLU A 809 -42.66 -0.54 27.07
N ASN A 810 -42.79 -1.01 25.84
CA ASN A 810 -41.74 -1.86 25.23
C ASN A 810 -40.44 -1.10 24.87
N PHE A 811 -40.48 0.21 24.73
CA PHE A 811 -39.27 1.04 24.57
C PHE A 811 -38.48 1.11 25.90
N PHE A 812 -39.17 1.15 27.04
CA PHE A 812 -38.51 1.19 28.35
C PHE A 812 -37.54 0.03 28.55
N ASP A 813 -37.92 -1.15 28.11
CA ASP A 813 -37.08 -2.36 28.23
C ASP A 813 -35.75 -2.30 27.42
N ARG A 814 -35.61 -1.28 26.56
CA ARG A 814 -34.39 -1.02 25.76
C ARG A 814 -33.43 0.01 26.41
N LEU A 815 -33.80 0.54 27.58
CA LEU A 815 -33.00 1.56 28.25
C LEU A 815 -32.00 0.96 29.26
N ASP A 816 -30.82 1.54 29.32
CA ASP A 816 -29.85 1.29 30.40
C ASP A 816 -29.99 2.38 31.46
N ILE A 817 -30.40 1.98 32.66
CA ILE A 817 -30.51 2.89 33.78
C ILE A 817 -29.15 3.08 34.43
N ILE A 818 -28.66 4.32 34.43
CA ILE A 818 -27.31 4.67 34.87
C ILE A 818 -27.30 5.20 36.32
N GLU A 819 -28.30 6.02 36.65
CA GLU A 819 -28.42 6.63 37.97
C GLU A 819 -29.90 6.67 38.40
N GLY A 820 -30.18 6.52 39.67
CA GLY A 820 -31.51 6.62 40.24
C GLY A 820 -32.06 5.27 40.70
N GLU A 821 -33.37 5.04 40.49
CA GLU A 821 -34.06 3.80 40.89
C GLU A 821 -33.58 2.62 40.05
N THR A 822 -33.04 1.63 40.70
CA THR A 822 -32.43 0.45 40.04
C THR A 822 -33.40 -0.71 39.84
N ASP A 823 -34.49 -0.75 40.58
CA ASP A 823 -35.56 -1.73 40.34
C ASP A 823 -36.42 -1.26 39.15
N LEU A 824 -36.26 -1.92 38.02
CA LEU A 824 -36.93 -1.58 36.78
C LEU A 824 -38.48 -1.65 36.92
N SER A 825 -38.99 -2.55 37.70
CA SER A 825 -40.45 -2.66 37.94
C SER A 825 -41.02 -1.49 38.74
N VAL A 826 -40.25 -1.03 39.74
CA VAL A 826 -40.57 0.14 40.54
C VAL A 826 -40.44 1.40 39.69
N LEU A 827 -39.36 1.52 38.92
CA LEU A 827 -39.13 2.64 38.05
C LEU A 827 -40.23 2.78 36.97
N LYS A 828 -40.60 1.67 36.32
CA LYS A 828 -41.66 1.60 35.34
C LYS A 828 -43.03 2.04 35.98
N ASN A 829 -43.33 1.52 37.13
CA ASN A 829 -44.59 1.92 37.84
C ASN A 829 -44.60 3.40 38.17
N LYS A 830 -43.48 3.95 38.66
CA LYS A 830 -43.38 5.40 38.96
C LYS A 830 -43.56 6.27 37.69
N LEU A 831 -43.04 5.86 36.57
CA LEU A 831 -43.13 6.57 35.30
C LEU A 831 -44.56 6.61 34.73
N TRP A 832 -45.25 5.48 34.73
CA TRP A 832 -46.59 5.38 34.15
C TRP A 832 -47.68 5.93 35.06
N ASN A 833 -47.52 5.83 36.38
CA ASN A 833 -48.55 6.23 37.36
C ASN A 833 -48.25 7.55 38.10
N GLY A 834 -46.98 8.06 38.01
CA GLY A 834 -46.58 9.32 38.63
C GLY A 834 -46.21 10.38 37.63
N ASN A 835 -46.01 11.61 38.11
CA ASN A 835 -45.42 12.69 37.31
C ASN A 835 -43.88 12.58 37.41
N ASN A 836 -43.31 11.66 36.70
CA ASN A 836 -41.89 11.39 36.73
C ASN A 836 -41.30 11.33 35.29
N VAL A 837 -40.05 11.71 35.20
CA VAL A 837 -39.29 11.67 33.95
C VAL A 837 -37.91 11.05 34.15
N ILE A 838 -37.30 10.62 33.03
CA ILE A 838 -35.93 10.15 32.92
C ILE A 838 -35.17 11.17 32.08
N LEU A 839 -33.94 11.47 32.43
CA LEU A 839 -33.03 12.20 31.56
C LEU A 839 -32.21 11.20 30.71
N MET A 840 -32.20 11.43 29.40
CA MET A 840 -31.46 10.59 28.48
C MET A 840 -30.07 11.16 28.16
N GLY A 841 -29.03 10.37 28.35
CA GLY A 841 -27.66 10.65 27.97
C GLY A 841 -27.22 9.89 26.74
N GLU A 842 -25.95 9.95 26.43
CA GLU A 842 -25.32 9.25 25.30
C GLU A 842 -24.14 8.41 25.77
N TYR A 843 -23.80 7.41 24.99
CA TYR A 843 -22.52 6.71 25.09
C TYR A 843 -21.43 7.50 24.36
N ASP A 844 -20.20 7.45 24.86
CA ASP A 844 -19.05 7.97 24.15
C ASP A 844 -18.63 7.02 23.00
N ASP A 845 -17.71 7.48 22.14
CA ASP A 845 -17.16 6.68 21.02
C ASP A 845 -16.49 5.36 21.46
N HIS A 846 -16.31 5.16 22.75
CA HIS A 846 -15.71 3.96 23.34
C HIS A 846 -16.75 3.05 24.00
N GLY A 847 -18.03 3.39 23.89
CA GLY A 847 -19.13 2.67 24.53
C GLY A 847 -19.21 2.87 26.04
N ASN A 848 -18.54 3.89 26.59
CA ASN A 848 -18.72 4.27 27.99
C ASN A 848 -19.78 5.35 28.08
N PHE A 849 -20.58 5.27 29.09
CA PHE A 849 -21.55 6.31 29.38
C PHE A 849 -20.84 7.64 29.72
N ALA A 850 -21.18 8.68 28.98
CA ALA A 850 -20.71 10.02 29.29
C ALA A 850 -21.31 10.42 30.63
N GLY A 851 -20.50 10.39 31.68
CA GLY A 851 -20.91 10.41 33.10
C GLY A 851 -21.84 11.55 33.50
N ALA A 852 -22.18 11.63 34.77
CA ALA A 852 -23.09 12.60 35.36
C ALA A 852 -22.76 14.09 35.08
N GLU A 853 -21.55 14.39 34.62
CA GLU A 853 -21.09 15.73 34.19
C GLU A 853 -21.31 16.00 32.69
N SER A 854 -22.00 15.10 31.95
CA SER A 854 -22.29 15.32 30.53
C SER A 854 -23.07 16.62 30.32
N ALA A 855 -22.66 17.37 29.31
CA ALA A 855 -23.35 18.59 28.86
C ALA A 855 -24.84 18.35 28.56
N PHE A 856 -25.23 17.12 28.24
CA PHE A 856 -26.61 16.71 27.95
C PHE A 856 -27.56 16.76 29.13
N TYR A 857 -27.06 16.78 30.35
CA TYR A 857 -27.92 16.88 31.56
C TYR A 857 -28.18 18.31 32.04
N PHE A 858 -27.52 19.30 31.43
CA PHE A 858 -27.70 20.70 31.76
C PHE A 858 -27.62 21.00 33.28
N GLY A 859 -26.76 20.25 33.99
CA GLY A 859 -26.58 20.37 35.46
C GLY A 859 -27.67 19.74 36.32
N LEU A 860 -28.66 19.07 35.72
CA LEU A 860 -29.74 18.41 36.41
C LEU A 860 -29.33 17.09 37.06
N SER A 861 -29.92 16.81 38.23
CA SER A 861 -29.68 15.60 39.04
C SER A 861 -30.98 14.84 39.29
N VAL A 862 -30.85 13.58 39.66
CA VAL A 862 -31.98 12.79 40.15
C VAL A 862 -32.56 13.45 41.41
N GLY A 863 -33.85 13.71 41.39
CA GLY A 863 -34.59 14.44 42.42
C GLY A 863 -34.97 15.88 42.07
N ASP A 864 -34.33 16.47 41.06
CA ASP A 864 -34.72 17.79 40.54
C ASP A 864 -36.06 17.73 39.83
N THR A 865 -36.71 18.86 39.66
CA THR A 865 -38.05 18.97 39.07
C THR A 865 -38.01 19.82 37.78
N ILE A 866 -38.89 19.49 36.84
CA ILE A 866 -39.12 20.21 35.58
C ILE A 866 -40.57 20.67 35.59
N GLN A 867 -40.78 21.99 35.53
CA GLN A 867 -42.11 22.58 35.47
C GLN A 867 -42.54 22.77 34.02
N PHE A 868 -43.71 22.26 33.64
CA PHE A 868 -44.34 22.50 32.37
C PHE A 868 -45.33 23.66 32.42
N TYR A 869 -45.42 24.39 31.32
CA TYR A 869 -46.33 25.55 31.16
C TYR A 869 -47.16 25.35 29.89
N GLU A 870 -48.37 25.82 29.93
CA GLU A 870 -49.25 25.94 28.77
C GLU A 870 -49.63 27.41 28.59
N ASN A 871 -49.28 28.05 27.46
CA ASN A 871 -49.48 29.47 27.26
C ASN A 871 -48.98 30.33 28.43
N GLY A 872 -47.80 30.01 28.98
CA GLY A 872 -47.19 30.68 30.14
C GLY A 872 -47.82 30.39 31.49
N THR A 873 -48.84 29.52 31.55
CA THR A 873 -49.47 29.14 32.81
C THR A 873 -48.89 27.83 33.32
N PRO A 874 -48.35 27.73 34.54
CA PRO A 874 -47.80 26.49 35.04
C PRO A 874 -48.89 25.41 35.16
N THR A 875 -48.57 24.21 34.56
CA THR A 875 -49.50 23.07 34.50
C THR A 875 -49.05 21.93 35.39
N LYS A 876 -48.05 21.19 34.99
CA LYS A 876 -47.56 19.99 35.69
C LYS A 876 -46.08 20.10 36.00
N GLU A 877 -45.74 19.63 37.22
CA GLU A 877 -44.36 19.47 37.63
C GLU A 877 -43.98 17.99 37.56
N PHE A 878 -42.82 17.68 37.00
CA PHE A 878 -42.28 16.33 36.90
C PHE A 878 -40.97 16.21 37.65
N THR A 879 -40.80 15.10 38.37
CA THR A 879 -39.56 14.79 39.10
C THR A 879 -38.66 13.88 38.28
N ILE A 880 -37.39 14.21 38.20
CA ILE A 880 -36.38 13.37 37.57
C ILE A 880 -36.08 12.21 38.51
N ILE A 881 -36.41 10.97 38.10
CA ILE A 881 -36.23 9.77 38.96
C ILE A 881 -35.09 8.86 38.52
N ALA A 882 -34.56 9.06 37.31
CA ALA A 882 -33.41 8.32 36.80
C ALA A 882 -32.70 9.09 35.69
N LYS A 883 -31.45 8.70 35.46
CA LYS A 883 -30.70 8.98 34.23
C LYS A 883 -30.49 7.67 33.49
N ALA A 884 -30.70 7.67 32.19
CA ALA A 884 -30.60 6.50 31.34
C ALA A 884 -29.80 6.78 30.10
N ALA A 885 -29.37 5.74 29.43
CA ALA A 885 -28.85 5.78 28.09
C ALA A 885 -29.65 4.83 27.20
N ALA A 886 -29.78 5.19 25.95
CA ALA A 886 -30.23 4.30 24.88
C ALA A 886 -29.16 4.21 23.82
N THR A 887 -29.21 3.15 23.03
CA THR A 887 -28.32 3.02 21.88
C THR A 887 -28.64 4.08 20.83
N ASP A 888 -27.62 4.56 20.14
CA ASP A 888 -27.77 5.59 19.08
C ASP A 888 -28.75 5.17 17.99
N GLY A 889 -28.76 3.90 17.62
CA GLY A 889 -29.69 3.35 16.64
C GLY A 889 -31.15 3.43 17.05
N ASP A 890 -31.45 3.45 18.36
CA ASP A 890 -32.82 3.46 18.87
C ASP A 890 -33.36 4.88 19.11
N VAL A 891 -32.52 5.86 19.41
CA VAL A 891 -32.98 7.23 19.76
C VAL A 891 -32.55 8.28 18.74
N THR A 892 -31.34 8.23 18.25
CA THR A 892 -30.80 9.20 17.28
C THR A 892 -30.85 8.69 15.88
N VAL A 893 -31.29 9.54 14.96
CA VAL A 893 -31.13 9.27 13.53
C VAL A 893 -29.68 9.61 13.16
N THR A 894 -28.79 8.66 13.20
CA THR A 894 -27.43 8.83 12.67
C THR A 894 -27.44 8.90 11.15
N GLY A 895 -27.89 10.00 10.64
CA GLY A 895 -27.64 10.42 9.26
C GLY A 895 -26.43 11.35 9.28
N GLY A 896 -25.28 10.89 8.79
CA GLY A 896 -24.02 11.58 8.76
C GLY A 896 -24.05 13.07 8.47
N GLY A 897 -24.04 13.87 9.50
CA GLY A 897 -24.03 15.31 9.44
C GLY A 897 -24.68 15.89 10.69
N SER A 898 -23.92 15.98 11.68
CA SER A 898 -24.08 16.44 13.06
C SER A 898 -24.84 17.74 13.33
N ASN A 899 -25.84 18.14 12.56
CA ASN A 899 -26.48 19.46 12.77
C ASN A 899 -27.95 19.43 13.18
N ILE A 900 -28.57 18.26 13.29
CA ILE A 900 -30.00 18.14 13.63
C ILE A 900 -30.30 18.45 15.11
N ALA A 901 -29.32 18.24 15.96
CA ALA A 901 -29.48 18.44 17.40
C ALA A 901 -29.33 19.90 17.87
N GLN A 902 -29.01 20.84 16.98
CA GLN A 902 -28.48 22.14 17.42
C GLN A 902 -29.52 23.23 17.61
N ILE A 903 -30.80 23.02 17.32
CA ILE A 903 -31.80 24.10 17.42
C ILE A 903 -32.68 23.99 18.66
N ILE A 904 -33.00 22.79 19.08
CA ILE A 904 -33.58 22.57 20.40
C ILE A 904 -32.53 21.88 21.27
N GLU A 905 -31.52 22.63 21.70
CA GLU A 905 -30.61 22.15 22.73
C GLU A 905 -31.35 22.30 24.09
N GLY A 906 -31.36 21.23 24.83
CA GLY A 906 -31.95 21.12 26.12
C GLY A 906 -31.77 19.71 26.65
N PRO A 907 -32.01 19.50 27.94
CA PRO A 907 -31.99 18.14 28.48
C PRO A 907 -33.00 17.28 27.71
N ARG A 908 -32.60 16.08 27.35
CA ARG A 908 -33.48 15.13 26.69
C ARG A 908 -34.41 14.52 27.78
N ILE A 909 -35.61 15.00 27.82
CA ILE A 909 -36.62 14.63 28.83
C ILE A 909 -37.46 13.50 28.28
N PHE A 910 -37.39 12.34 28.89
CA PHE A 910 -38.13 11.16 28.50
C PHE A 910 -39.21 10.83 29.51
N MET A 911 -40.43 10.70 29.07
CA MET A 911 -41.59 10.37 29.90
C MET A 911 -42.41 9.23 29.32
N ALA A 912 -43.24 8.60 30.14
CA ALA A 912 -44.15 7.58 29.65
C ALA A 912 -45.15 8.15 28.62
N GLU A 913 -45.50 7.36 27.63
CA GLU A 913 -46.38 7.72 26.52
C GLU A 913 -47.71 8.36 26.97
N ASN A 914 -48.31 7.79 28.00
CA ASN A 914 -49.58 8.35 28.55
C ASN A 914 -49.38 9.75 29.12
N LYS A 915 -48.21 10.03 29.71
CA LYS A 915 -47.90 11.36 30.26
C LYS A 915 -47.58 12.37 29.17
N PHE A 916 -46.89 11.93 28.11
CA PHE A 916 -46.65 12.73 26.93
C PHE A 916 -47.98 13.17 26.25
N LYS A 917 -48.90 12.22 26.03
CA LYS A 917 -50.22 12.46 25.46
C LYS A 917 -51.16 13.29 26.34
N GLU A 918 -50.86 13.39 27.65
CA GLU A 918 -51.57 14.29 28.54
C GLU A 918 -51.10 15.74 28.42
N ILE A 919 -49.92 16.01 27.88
CA ILE A 919 -49.30 17.32 27.71
C ILE A 919 -49.46 17.83 26.29
N TYR A 920 -49.18 16.98 25.30
CA TYR A 920 -49.18 17.32 23.86
C TYR A 920 -50.47 16.78 23.20
N GLU A 921 -51.32 17.70 22.71
CA GLU A 921 -52.60 17.31 22.10
C GLU A 921 -52.43 16.54 20.80
N THR A 922 -51.36 16.83 20.04
CA THR A 922 -51.00 16.15 18.81
C THR A 922 -49.65 15.44 18.97
N PRO A 923 -49.61 14.23 19.54
CA PRO A 923 -48.37 13.51 19.77
C PRO A 923 -47.76 13.06 18.44
N THR A 924 -46.59 13.58 18.08
CA THR A 924 -45.93 13.31 16.80
C THR A 924 -45.04 12.09 16.92
N LEU A 925 -45.35 11.04 16.17
CA LEU A 925 -44.58 9.79 16.15
C LEU A 925 -43.24 10.02 15.45
N TYR A 926 -42.17 10.01 16.25
CA TYR A 926 -40.79 10.22 15.80
C TYR A 926 -40.13 8.96 15.27
N GLY A 927 -40.42 7.82 15.90
CA GLY A 927 -39.91 6.53 15.50
C GLY A 927 -40.78 5.38 15.94
N PHE A 928 -40.86 4.36 15.09
CA PHE A 928 -41.50 3.09 15.37
C PHE A 928 -40.43 2.00 15.33
N LEU A 929 -40.23 1.32 16.46
CA LEU A 929 -39.22 0.28 16.65
C LEU A 929 -39.91 -1.06 16.87
N PHE A 930 -39.37 -2.13 16.30
CA PHE A 930 -39.96 -3.45 16.44
C PHE A 930 -38.92 -4.54 16.18
N ASP A 931 -39.20 -5.74 16.70
CA ASP A 931 -38.43 -6.93 16.43
C ASP A 931 -39.20 -7.83 15.46
N VAL A 932 -38.45 -8.66 14.71
CA VAL A 932 -39.03 -9.58 13.72
C VAL A 932 -38.40 -10.95 13.91
N GLU A 933 -39.24 -12.02 13.95
CA GLU A 933 -38.73 -13.39 14.00
C GLU A 933 -37.70 -13.61 12.90
N GLU A 934 -36.55 -14.24 13.23
CA GLU A 934 -35.40 -14.40 12.36
C GLU A 934 -35.73 -14.89 10.94
N GLN A 935 -36.72 -15.79 10.84
CA GLN A 935 -37.16 -16.35 9.55
C GLN A 935 -37.80 -15.32 8.62
N TYR A 936 -38.36 -14.23 9.14
CA TYR A 936 -39.06 -13.19 8.37
C TYR A 936 -38.24 -11.90 8.21
N GLN A 937 -37.12 -11.76 8.87
CA GLN A 937 -36.30 -10.53 8.81
C GLN A 937 -35.95 -10.12 7.40
N GLN A 938 -35.57 -11.09 6.52
CA GLN A 938 -35.22 -10.80 5.13
C GLN A 938 -36.42 -10.37 4.28
N GLU A 939 -37.63 -10.87 4.59
CA GLU A 939 -38.87 -10.48 3.94
C GLU A 939 -39.26 -9.07 4.36
N MET A 940 -39.15 -8.74 5.66
CA MET A 940 -39.34 -7.40 6.19
C MET A 940 -38.38 -6.38 5.58
N GLU A 941 -37.09 -6.70 5.49
CA GLU A 941 -36.08 -5.86 4.82
C GLU A 941 -36.49 -5.55 3.37
N THR A 942 -36.95 -6.57 2.64
CA THR A 942 -37.40 -6.39 1.26
C THR A 942 -38.68 -5.55 1.16
N TYR A 943 -39.59 -5.71 2.12
CA TYR A 943 -40.80 -4.91 2.21
C TYR A 943 -40.49 -3.44 2.45
N LEU A 944 -39.69 -3.13 3.48
CA LEU A 944 -39.32 -1.76 3.83
C LEU A 944 -38.50 -1.07 2.74
N ALA A 945 -37.66 -1.81 2.01
CA ALA A 945 -36.90 -1.26 0.90
C ALA A 945 -37.78 -0.82 -0.30
N GLN A 946 -39.01 -1.30 -0.40
CA GLN A 946 -39.97 -0.92 -1.43
C GLN A 946 -40.85 0.25 -1.01
N ASP A 947 -41.00 0.48 0.29
CA ASP A 947 -41.79 1.59 0.82
C ASP A 947 -40.97 2.88 0.79
N THR A 948 -41.46 3.88 0.13
CA THR A 948 -40.82 5.20 -0.04
C THR A 948 -41.32 6.22 0.98
N ASP A 949 -42.36 5.91 1.72
CA ASP A 949 -42.99 6.84 2.68
C ASP A 949 -42.28 6.84 4.04
N VAL A 950 -41.45 5.83 4.29
CA VAL A 950 -40.66 5.70 5.52
C VAL A 950 -39.17 5.44 5.19
N ALA A 951 -38.33 5.93 6.09
CA ALA A 951 -36.92 5.53 6.14
C ALA A 951 -36.74 4.48 7.25
N TYR A 952 -35.79 3.59 7.11
CA TYR A 952 -35.56 2.55 8.13
C TYR A 952 -34.09 2.27 8.36
N THR A 953 -33.81 1.72 9.52
CA THR A 953 -32.56 1.04 9.85
C THR A 953 -32.87 -0.40 10.22
N SER A 954 -31.98 -1.34 9.86
CA SER A 954 -32.17 -2.75 10.17
C SER A 954 -30.91 -3.41 10.70
N ILE A 955 -31.11 -4.36 11.59
CA ILE A 955 -30.03 -5.21 12.11
C ILE A 955 -29.34 -6.01 10.98
N LEU A 956 -30.07 -6.37 9.92
CA LEU A 956 -29.50 -7.11 8.78
C LEU A 956 -28.49 -6.26 8.01
N THR A 957 -28.82 -5.00 7.75
CA THR A 957 -27.91 -4.05 7.09
C THR A 957 -26.68 -3.81 7.97
N MET A 958 -26.84 -3.65 9.28
CA MET A 958 -25.73 -3.49 10.21
C MET A 958 -24.85 -4.75 10.24
N LYS A 959 -25.45 -5.96 10.33
CA LYS A 959 -24.71 -7.24 10.26
C LYS A 959 -23.96 -7.39 8.96
N ALA A 960 -24.57 -7.06 7.84
CA ALA A 960 -23.92 -7.12 6.53
C ALA A 960 -22.71 -6.19 6.44
N THR A 961 -22.82 -4.99 7.00
CA THR A 961 -21.75 -4.00 7.08
C THR A 961 -20.57 -4.54 7.88
N VAL A 962 -20.81 -4.99 9.09
CA VAL A 962 -19.79 -5.50 10.02
C VAL A 962 -19.13 -6.76 9.48
N SER A 963 -19.92 -7.73 9.00
CA SER A 963 -19.40 -8.94 8.36
C SER A 963 -18.62 -8.60 7.09
N GLY A 964 -19.02 -7.59 6.34
CA GLY A 964 -18.28 -7.06 5.20
C GLY A 964 -16.87 -6.61 5.58
N VAL A 965 -16.74 -5.80 6.64
CA VAL A 965 -15.45 -5.34 7.21
C VAL A 965 -14.57 -6.53 7.56
N LYS A 966 -15.08 -7.47 8.34
CA LYS A 966 -14.37 -8.69 8.77
C LYS A 966 -13.89 -9.53 7.60
N ASN A 967 -14.73 -9.74 6.60
CA ASN A 967 -14.41 -10.51 5.40
C ASN A 967 -13.31 -9.84 4.57
N VAL A 968 -13.34 -8.52 4.42
CA VAL A 968 -12.30 -7.77 3.71
C VAL A 968 -10.95 -7.84 4.44
N VAL A 969 -10.95 -7.69 5.77
CA VAL A 969 -9.75 -7.85 6.60
C VAL A 969 -9.16 -9.25 6.46
N LEU A 970 -10.01 -10.29 6.52
CA LEU A 970 -9.59 -11.68 6.29
C LEU A 970 -9.05 -11.89 4.88
N LEU A 971 -9.68 -11.34 3.87
CA LEU A 971 -9.29 -11.52 2.48
C LEU A 971 -7.97 -10.81 2.17
N ILE A 972 -7.82 -9.54 2.54
CA ILE A 972 -6.58 -8.79 2.31
C ILE A 972 -5.46 -9.33 3.20
N GLY A 973 -5.71 -9.50 4.48
CA GLY A 973 -4.73 -10.02 5.44
C GLY A 973 -4.34 -11.45 5.13
N GLY A 974 -5.31 -12.30 4.80
CA GLY A 974 -5.09 -13.68 4.36
C GLY A 974 -4.25 -13.77 3.08
N MET A 975 -4.51 -12.91 2.11
CA MET A 975 -3.70 -12.81 0.89
C MET A 975 -2.25 -12.44 1.20
N ILE A 976 -2.02 -11.41 1.99
CA ILE A 976 -0.68 -10.99 2.41
C ILE A 976 0.01 -12.12 3.17
N GLY A 977 -0.69 -12.77 4.08
CA GLY A 977 -0.21 -13.90 4.86
C GLY A 977 0.14 -15.11 3.99
N ALA A 978 -0.70 -15.44 3.02
CA ALA A 978 -0.46 -16.53 2.07
C ALA A 978 0.80 -16.28 1.22
N VAL A 979 1.02 -15.05 0.76
CA VAL A 979 2.24 -14.68 0.03
C VAL A 979 3.47 -14.81 0.94
N PHE A 980 3.40 -14.37 2.19
CA PHE A 980 4.49 -14.55 3.15
C PHE A 980 4.76 -16.02 3.44
N ALA A 981 3.72 -16.85 3.58
CA ALA A 981 3.86 -18.29 3.75
C ALA A 981 4.55 -18.93 2.54
N LEU A 982 4.16 -18.53 1.33
CA LEU A 982 4.77 -18.98 0.08
C LEU A 982 6.24 -18.55 -0.03
N VAL A 983 6.56 -17.32 0.35
CA VAL A 983 7.93 -16.81 0.45
C VAL A 983 8.75 -17.63 1.45
N GLY A 984 8.20 -17.92 2.63
CA GLY A 984 8.82 -18.77 3.64
C GLY A 984 9.08 -20.19 3.12
N LEU A 985 8.10 -20.79 2.45
CA LEU A 985 8.19 -22.12 1.85
C LEU A 985 9.25 -22.19 0.76
N ILE A 986 9.28 -21.23 -0.15
CA ILE A 986 10.29 -21.13 -1.21
C ILE A 986 11.70 -20.99 -0.62
N ASN A 987 11.86 -20.18 0.44
CA ASN A 987 13.12 -20.06 1.15
C ASN A 987 13.56 -21.39 1.79
N PHE A 988 12.62 -22.13 2.39
CA PHE A 988 12.87 -23.44 2.97
C PHE A 988 13.28 -24.48 1.90
N ILE A 989 12.51 -24.57 0.81
CA ILE A 989 12.82 -25.47 -0.31
C ILE A 989 14.20 -25.15 -0.88
N ASN A 990 14.50 -23.89 -1.07
CA ASN A 990 15.77 -23.43 -1.61
C ASN A 990 16.95 -23.80 -0.68
N LEU A 991 16.78 -23.73 0.65
CA LEU A 991 17.77 -24.18 1.62
C LEU A 991 18.02 -25.68 1.52
N VAL A 992 16.96 -26.48 1.50
CA VAL A 992 17.03 -27.93 1.44
C VAL A 992 17.72 -28.39 0.14
N MET A 993 17.27 -27.85 -1.00
CA MET A 993 17.86 -28.13 -2.31
C MET A 993 19.35 -27.79 -2.36
N THR A 994 19.71 -26.62 -1.83
CA THR A 994 21.11 -26.19 -1.78
C THR A 994 21.96 -27.10 -0.92
N ASN A 995 21.47 -27.46 0.26
CA ASN A 995 22.18 -28.37 1.15
C ASN A 995 22.38 -29.73 0.52
N ILE A 996 21.39 -30.25 -0.21
CA ILE A 996 21.50 -31.53 -0.95
C ILE A 996 22.54 -31.41 -2.07
N ILE A 997 22.47 -30.36 -2.90
CA ILE A 997 23.39 -30.20 -4.03
C ILE A 997 24.84 -30.05 -3.57
N ILE A 998 25.10 -29.20 -2.57
CA ILE A 998 26.46 -28.98 -2.04
C ILE A 998 27.05 -30.25 -1.43
N ARG A 999 26.20 -31.05 -0.77
CA ARG A 999 26.63 -32.24 -0.02
C ARG A 999 26.46 -33.56 -0.77
N ARG A 1000 26.23 -33.50 -2.07
CA ARG A 1000 25.99 -34.70 -2.89
C ARG A 1000 27.10 -35.72 -2.74
N HIS A 1001 28.36 -35.32 -2.63
CA HIS A 1001 29.51 -36.19 -2.41
C HIS A 1001 29.50 -36.80 -1.00
N GLU A 1002 29.18 -36.02 0.03
CA GLU A 1002 29.11 -36.56 1.41
C GLU A 1002 27.97 -37.58 1.54
N PHE A 1003 26.81 -37.31 0.91
CA PHE A 1003 25.69 -38.26 0.88
C PHE A 1003 26.04 -39.54 0.11
N ALA A 1004 26.72 -39.39 -1.05
CA ALA A 1004 27.20 -40.58 -1.80
C ALA A 1004 28.20 -41.43 -0.99
N THR A 1005 29.10 -40.80 -0.22
CA THR A 1005 30.02 -41.50 0.68
C THR A 1005 29.27 -42.18 1.83
N MET A 1006 28.23 -41.52 2.43
CA MET A 1006 27.42 -42.15 3.48
C MET A 1006 26.59 -43.33 2.92
N GLN A 1007 26.18 -43.28 1.66
CA GLN A 1007 25.40 -44.34 1.03
C GLN A 1007 26.30 -45.56 0.64
N SER A 1008 27.63 -45.33 0.46
CA SER A 1008 28.58 -46.35 0.15
C SER A 1008 29.14 -47.11 1.40
N ILE A 1009 28.89 -46.57 2.58
CA ILE A 1009 29.16 -47.17 3.88
C ILE A 1009 27.92 -47.89 4.40
#